data_2a40a3adbd355da5e0bcdcdbf2551018
#
_entry.id   2a40a3adbd355da5e0bcdcdbf2551018
#
_cell.length_a   1.000
_cell.length_b   1.000
_cell.length_c   1.000
_cell.angle_alpha   90.00
_cell.angle_beta   90.00
_cell.angle_gamma   90.00
#
_symmetry.space_group_name_H-M   'P 1'
#
loop_
_entity.id
_entity.type
_entity.pdbx_description
1 polymer ?
#
loop_
_entity_poly.entity_id
_entity_poly.type
_entity_poly.pdbx_seq_one_letter_code
_entity_poly.pdbx_strand_id
1 'polypeptide(L)'
;MNVRPLPFSLLLAALSISAQTIKNPPPPQPVPMAPAIAAPVDRPYAGPVQLEVDLTSVRNRVAHVREEIPVPAGAKELVLLYPQWIPGAHSPVGPISRIAGIVTSVDGTRVQWIRDQINVYAFHVPLGAGAKRVEVRFDYLSPIRSAEGRIEWSDAIVDLAWNSVVMYPAGYFSRDIPYDVTLKLPQGWKYATALETASENGSTLKFKRTTLNTLVDSPLYAGTHFKRVDLSPSPTDIVRLNVFGDEDKDLEISADALEKHKNLALEADKLYQSHHYDHYDFLLLLSSTVGGIGLEHHQSSEDGSRPNYFTEWDRGGLRSDLLAHEYTHSWNGKFRRPADLWTPNFNVPMRDDLLWVYEGMTQYWGSVLSARSGIRTAEQARYVFARVAAGFEVSPGREWRPLVDTTNQPTVSQRRPVSWLNYQLGENYYMEGELIWLDADTKIRELTNDKKSLDDFAADFLSPYNGSFVTYTYDLHDIVDILNRIAPYDWMKFFQDRVYSLHPVVPTEGFTRGGYKLAYTDKIPSWLTRSENAFSGADFSTSLGFSVGGGGGAAAAGATSNALGNVWWNSPAFNAGITPDMQIVSVNGKAYTAQVLRDALTDAEKTKKPLELQFRHGDEYKSYSIPYYGGLRIPTLERVDGTPDRLDEILAPSKRALPAM
;
A
#
# COMPACT_ATOMS: atom_id res chain seq x y z
N MET A 1 -98.68 -7.73 -49.15
CA MET A 1 -98.28 -8.57 -48.02
C MET A 1 -97.30 -7.77 -47.17
N ASN A 2 -97.76 -7.31 -46.01
CA ASN A 2 -97.02 -6.48 -45.11
C ASN A 2 -96.12 -7.35 -44.16
N VAL A 3 -94.82 -7.11 -44.21
CA VAL A 3 -93.93 -7.64 -43.23
C VAL A 3 -93.43 -6.50 -42.33
N ARG A 4 -93.77 -6.56 -41.03
CA ARG A 4 -93.35 -5.60 -40.00
C ARG A 4 -91.92 -5.99 -39.51
N PRO A 5 -90.99 -5.03 -39.25
CA PRO A 5 -89.75 -5.35 -38.59
C PRO A 5 -89.94 -5.35 -37.05
N LEU A 6 -89.28 -6.33 -36.36
CA LEU A 6 -89.15 -6.43 -34.95
C LEU A 6 -87.98 -5.50 -34.44
N PRO A 7 -88.12 -4.85 -33.32
CA PRO A 7 -87.02 -4.04 -32.81
C PRO A 7 -86.03 -4.91 -32.00
N PHE A 8 -84.76 -4.84 -32.40
CA PHE A 8 -83.64 -5.41 -31.68
C PHE A 8 -83.25 -4.43 -30.55
N SER A 9 -83.59 -4.75 -29.30
CA SER A 9 -83.12 -4.00 -28.14
C SER A 9 -81.74 -4.52 -27.72
N LEU A 10 -80.70 -3.70 -27.98
CA LEU A 10 -79.36 -3.96 -27.41
C LEU A 10 -79.39 -3.56 -25.90
N LEU A 11 -79.27 -4.56 -25.04
CA LEU A 11 -78.94 -4.34 -23.65
C LEU A 11 -77.42 -4.10 -23.53
N LEU A 12 -76.98 -2.85 -23.33
CA LEU A 12 -75.62 -2.54 -22.90
C LEU A 12 -75.51 -2.85 -21.38
N ALA A 13 -74.94 -3.97 -21.07
CA ALA A 13 -74.50 -4.24 -19.67
C ALA A 13 -73.25 -3.40 -19.41
N ALA A 14 -73.40 -2.33 -18.64
CA ALA A 14 -72.29 -1.55 -18.13
C ALA A 14 -71.58 -2.37 -17.03
N LEU A 15 -70.47 -2.97 -17.35
CA LEU A 15 -69.54 -3.57 -16.38
C LEU A 15 -68.90 -2.40 -15.61
N SER A 16 -69.41 -2.14 -14.41
CA SER A 16 -68.74 -1.25 -13.42
C SER A 16 -67.52 -1.97 -12.91
N ILE A 17 -66.39 -1.67 -13.47
CA ILE A 17 -65.08 -2.01 -12.89
C ILE A 17 -64.92 -1.18 -11.63
N SER A 18 -65.23 -1.74 -10.49
CA SER A 18 -64.88 -1.14 -9.17
C SER A 18 -63.37 -1.10 -9.08
N ALA A 19 -62.79 0.08 -9.29
CA ALA A 19 -61.38 0.29 -8.94
C ALA A 19 -61.23 -0.01 -7.45
N GLN A 20 -60.65 -1.14 -7.10
CA GLN A 20 -60.26 -1.41 -5.72
C GLN A 20 -59.27 -0.29 -5.34
N THR A 21 -59.67 0.54 -4.41
CA THR A 21 -58.78 1.53 -3.81
C THR A 21 -57.71 0.74 -3.06
N ILE A 22 -56.50 0.70 -3.60
CA ILE A 22 -55.34 0.08 -2.95
C ILE A 22 -55.11 0.92 -1.66
N LYS A 23 -55.39 0.32 -0.51
CA LYS A 23 -55.02 0.93 0.77
C LYS A 23 -53.52 0.76 0.93
N ASN A 24 -52.76 1.81 0.72
CA ASN A 24 -51.34 1.80 1.04
C ASN A 24 -51.09 1.59 2.52
N PRO A 25 -50.06 0.83 2.93
CA PRO A 25 -49.64 0.80 4.32
C PRO A 25 -49.17 2.19 4.74
N PRO A 26 -49.13 2.47 6.03
CA PRO A 26 -48.53 3.74 6.51
C PRO A 26 -47.07 3.82 6.00
N PRO A 27 -46.60 5.03 5.65
CA PRO A 27 -45.23 5.20 5.15
C PRO A 27 -44.24 4.74 6.23
N PRO A 28 -43.14 4.08 5.82
CA PRO A 28 -42.13 3.59 6.75
C PRO A 28 -41.53 4.73 7.55
N GLN A 29 -41.28 4.49 8.82
CA GLN A 29 -40.58 5.40 9.70
C GLN A 29 -39.22 4.83 10.09
N PRO A 30 -38.17 5.69 10.30
CA PRO A 30 -36.86 5.21 10.72
C PRO A 30 -36.96 4.60 12.14
N VAL A 31 -36.27 3.49 12.34
CA VAL A 31 -36.06 2.92 13.68
C VAL A 31 -35.04 3.82 14.42
N PRO A 32 -35.22 4.09 15.70
CA PRO A 32 -34.25 4.83 16.50
C PRO A 32 -32.87 4.11 16.42
N MET A 33 -31.81 4.91 16.25
CA MET A 33 -30.44 4.37 16.25
C MET A 33 -30.11 3.82 17.64
N ALA A 34 -29.35 2.71 17.66
CA ALA A 34 -28.78 2.21 18.91
C ALA A 34 -27.82 3.25 19.54
N PRO A 35 -27.62 3.21 20.87
CA PRO A 35 -26.63 4.05 21.52
C PRO A 35 -25.26 3.90 20.86
N ALA A 36 -24.56 5.02 20.69
CA ALA A 36 -23.21 5.00 20.13
C ALA A 36 -22.24 4.27 21.07
N ILE A 37 -21.29 3.53 20.51
CA ILE A 37 -20.18 2.94 21.26
C ILE A 37 -19.38 4.05 21.91
N ALA A 38 -18.88 3.81 23.14
CA ALA A 38 -18.09 4.78 23.88
C ALA A 38 -16.90 5.29 23.06
N ALA A 39 -16.82 6.61 22.87
CA ALA A 39 -15.70 7.26 22.23
C ALA A 39 -14.41 7.03 23.06
N PRO A 40 -13.26 6.90 22.40
CA PRO A 40 -11.99 6.71 23.11
C PRO A 40 -11.62 7.94 23.94
N VAL A 41 -11.10 7.69 25.14
CA VAL A 41 -10.62 8.70 26.09
C VAL A 41 -9.19 8.35 26.50
N ASP A 42 -8.34 9.38 26.60
CA ASP A 42 -6.95 9.28 27.03
C ASP A 42 -6.88 9.01 28.55
N ARG A 43 -6.93 7.74 28.90
CA ARG A 43 -6.84 7.25 30.28
C ARG A 43 -6.37 5.79 30.34
N PRO A 44 -5.61 5.40 31.36
CA PRO A 44 -5.18 4.02 31.53
C PRO A 44 -6.36 3.04 31.61
N TYR A 45 -6.20 1.88 30.95
CA TYR A 45 -7.12 0.76 31.10
C TYR A 45 -6.92 0.06 32.47
N ALA A 46 -7.93 -0.71 32.90
CA ALA A 46 -7.99 -1.32 34.23
C ALA A 46 -6.85 -2.30 34.56
N GLY A 47 -6.12 -2.79 33.55
CA GLY A 47 -4.99 -3.70 33.71
C GLY A 47 -4.59 -4.33 32.38
N PRO A 48 -3.53 -5.15 32.36
CA PRO A 48 -3.04 -5.76 31.13
C PRO A 48 -3.99 -6.84 30.61
N VAL A 49 -4.25 -6.80 29.30
CA VAL A 49 -4.87 -7.90 28.58
C VAL A 49 -3.84 -9.02 28.41
N GLN A 50 -4.22 -10.25 28.77
CA GLN A 50 -3.39 -11.42 28.52
C GLN A 50 -3.77 -11.98 27.15
N LEU A 51 -2.86 -11.97 26.19
CA LEU A 51 -3.07 -12.48 24.84
C LEU A 51 -2.22 -13.76 24.65
N GLU A 52 -2.87 -14.84 24.29
CA GLU A 52 -2.22 -16.07 23.86
C GLU A 52 -2.60 -16.37 22.41
N VAL A 53 -1.60 -16.49 21.54
CA VAL A 53 -1.77 -16.90 20.14
C VAL A 53 -1.04 -18.20 19.90
N ASP A 54 -1.74 -19.20 19.37
CA ASP A 54 -1.16 -20.51 19.06
C ASP A 54 -1.16 -20.72 17.54
N LEU A 55 0.02 -20.76 16.93
CA LEU A 55 0.27 -20.95 15.50
C LEU A 55 0.71 -22.39 15.17
N THR A 56 0.61 -23.34 16.11
CA THR A 56 1.02 -24.74 15.85
C THR A 56 0.19 -25.40 14.74
N SER A 57 -1.00 -24.86 14.43
CA SER A 57 -1.89 -25.29 13.34
C SER A 57 -1.66 -24.53 12.01
N VAL A 58 -0.49 -23.96 11.80
CA VAL A 58 -0.17 -23.12 10.60
C VAL A 58 -0.45 -23.82 9.28
N ARG A 59 -0.26 -25.13 9.17
CA ARG A 59 -0.60 -25.91 7.96
C ARG A 59 -2.08 -25.86 7.59
N ASN A 60 -2.95 -25.70 8.57
CA ASN A 60 -4.37 -25.50 8.38
C ASN A 60 -4.75 -24.03 8.16
N ARG A 61 -3.77 -23.11 8.17
CA ARG A 61 -3.97 -21.66 8.08
C ARG A 61 -4.83 -21.09 9.21
N VAL A 62 -4.68 -21.64 10.42
CA VAL A 62 -5.48 -21.26 11.61
C VAL A 62 -4.56 -20.80 12.72
N ALA A 63 -4.85 -19.62 13.28
CA ALA A 63 -4.37 -19.21 14.59
C ALA A 63 -5.48 -19.40 15.62
N HIS A 64 -5.16 -20.03 16.74
CA HIS A 64 -6.05 -20.12 17.89
C HIS A 64 -5.72 -19.00 18.86
N VAL A 65 -6.70 -18.16 19.16
CA VAL A 65 -6.53 -16.96 19.99
C VAL A 65 -7.31 -17.11 21.30
N ARG A 66 -6.66 -16.69 22.39
CA ARG A 66 -7.27 -16.57 23.71
C ARG A 66 -6.85 -15.23 24.33
N GLU A 67 -7.84 -14.45 24.73
CA GLU A 67 -7.61 -13.19 25.46
C GLU A 67 -8.31 -13.24 26.82
N GLU A 68 -7.62 -12.78 27.87
CA GLU A 68 -8.23 -12.47 29.16
C GLU A 68 -8.17 -10.97 29.38
N ILE A 69 -9.35 -10.34 29.46
CA ILE A 69 -9.53 -8.89 29.49
C ILE A 69 -10.06 -8.48 30.86
N PRO A 70 -9.34 -7.68 31.65
CA PRO A 70 -9.83 -7.14 32.92
C PRO A 70 -11.09 -6.31 32.74
N VAL A 71 -12.05 -6.47 33.64
CA VAL A 71 -13.31 -5.69 33.63
C VAL A 71 -13.16 -4.43 34.49
N PRO A 72 -13.43 -3.23 33.97
CA PRO A 72 -13.46 -2.02 34.77
C PRO A 72 -14.54 -2.08 35.86
N ALA A 73 -14.22 -1.58 37.07
CA ALA A 73 -15.14 -1.62 38.19
C ALA A 73 -16.48 -0.93 37.87
N GLY A 74 -17.59 -1.63 38.17
CA GLY A 74 -18.95 -1.12 37.96
C GLY A 74 -19.47 -1.21 36.53
N ALA A 75 -18.71 -1.76 35.59
CA ALA A 75 -19.17 -1.99 34.22
C ALA A 75 -20.32 -3.01 34.21
N LYS A 76 -21.35 -2.72 33.41
CA LYS A 76 -22.50 -3.63 33.19
C LYS A 76 -22.36 -4.40 31.88
N GLU A 77 -21.48 -3.96 31.02
CA GLU A 77 -21.17 -4.51 29.73
C GLU A 77 -19.71 -4.22 29.40
N LEU A 78 -19.06 -5.10 28.64
CA LEU A 78 -17.80 -4.84 27.97
C LEU A 78 -18.03 -4.87 26.47
N VAL A 79 -17.79 -3.74 25.80
CA VAL A 79 -17.81 -3.69 24.34
C VAL A 79 -16.39 -3.94 23.86
N LEU A 80 -16.21 -4.98 23.05
CA LEU A 80 -14.94 -5.36 22.42
C LEU A 80 -14.94 -4.91 20.98
N LEU A 81 -13.86 -4.29 20.54
CA LEU A 81 -13.62 -3.86 19.18
C LEU A 81 -12.61 -4.77 18.51
N TYR A 82 -12.88 -5.17 17.27
CA TYR A 82 -11.89 -5.76 16.38
C TYR A 82 -11.31 -4.63 15.51
N PRO A 83 -9.98 -4.56 15.30
CA PRO A 83 -9.37 -3.50 14.51
C PRO A 83 -9.97 -3.39 13.10
N GLN A 84 -10.41 -2.19 12.73
CA GLN A 84 -11.05 -1.89 11.44
C GLN A 84 -10.13 -1.06 10.53
N TRP A 85 -9.59 0.03 11.06
CA TRP A 85 -8.67 0.92 10.34
C TRP A 85 -7.24 0.51 10.63
N ILE A 86 -6.59 -0.05 9.63
CA ILE A 86 -5.25 -0.60 9.81
C ILE A 86 -4.21 0.49 9.46
N PRO A 87 -3.31 0.82 10.40
CA PRO A 87 -2.20 1.73 10.12
C PRO A 87 -1.40 1.26 8.91
N GLY A 88 -1.00 2.19 8.04
CA GLY A 88 -0.31 1.89 6.78
C GLY A 88 -1.23 1.46 5.64
N ALA A 89 -2.38 0.82 5.93
CA ALA A 89 -3.35 0.51 4.89
C ALA A 89 -4.25 1.70 4.50
N HIS A 90 -4.29 2.78 5.30
CA HIS A 90 -5.08 4.01 5.08
C HIS A 90 -6.55 3.75 4.76
N SER A 91 -7.14 2.66 5.29
CA SER A 91 -8.50 2.24 4.94
C SER A 91 -9.07 1.24 5.94
N PRO A 92 -10.41 1.07 5.99
CA PRO A 92 -11.08 0.16 6.92
C PRO A 92 -11.04 -1.28 6.42
N VAL A 93 -9.86 -1.88 6.29
CA VAL A 93 -9.64 -3.22 5.73
C VAL A 93 -9.40 -4.30 6.79
N GLY A 94 -9.66 -4.02 8.05
CA GLY A 94 -9.56 -5.02 9.13
C GLY A 94 -10.26 -6.34 8.77
N PRO A 95 -9.60 -7.52 8.90
CA PRO A 95 -10.07 -8.77 8.29
C PRO A 95 -11.15 -9.48 9.10
N ILE A 96 -12.20 -8.79 9.52
CA ILE A 96 -13.25 -9.30 10.40
C ILE A 96 -13.99 -10.52 9.84
N SER A 97 -14.05 -10.69 8.54
CA SER A 97 -14.67 -11.85 7.91
C SER A 97 -13.86 -13.16 8.08
N ARG A 98 -12.63 -13.06 8.58
CA ARG A 98 -11.70 -14.17 8.78
C ARG A 98 -11.68 -14.69 10.22
N ILE A 99 -12.45 -14.10 11.14
CA ILE A 99 -12.57 -14.61 12.50
C ILE A 99 -13.75 -15.58 12.62
N ALA A 100 -13.55 -16.67 13.36
CA ALA A 100 -14.54 -17.72 13.55
C ALA A 100 -14.48 -18.27 14.98
N GLY A 101 -15.48 -19.08 15.37
CA GLY A 101 -15.46 -19.81 16.64
C GLY A 101 -15.49 -18.92 17.89
N ILE A 102 -16.02 -17.71 17.81
CA ILE A 102 -16.00 -16.74 18.93
C ILE A 102 -16.79 -17.29 20.11
N VAL A 103 -16.13 -17.43 21.25
CA VAL A 103 -16.71 -17.82 22.52
C VAL A 103 -16.29 -16.84 23.59
N THR A 104 -17.26 -16.33 24.36
CA THR A 104 -16.99 -15.45 25.50
C THR A 104 -17.41 -16.09 26.82
N SER A 105 -16.64 -15.85 27.88
CA SER A 105 -17.02 -16.19 29.26
C SER A 105 -16.67 -15.04 30.21
N VAL A 106 -17.48 -14.90 31.26
CA VAL A 106 -17.28 -13.93 32.33
C VAL A 106 -16.99 -14.70 33.62
N ASP A 107 -15.82 -14.49 34.20
CA ASP A 107 -15.34 -15.24 35.39
C ASP A 107 -15.53 -16.75 35.28
N GLY A 108 -15.25 -17.31 34.09
CA GLY A 108 -15.36 -18.74 33.78
C GLY A 108 -16.77 -19.23 33.38
N THR A 109 -17.79 -18.41 33.45
CA THR A 109 -19.14 -18.74 33.02
C THR A 109 -19.37 -18.28 31.60
N ARG A 110 -19.79 -19.18 30.69
CA ARG A 110 -20.09 -18.84 29.31
C ARG A 110 -21.21 -17.82 29.21
N VAL A 111 -20.98 -16.75 28.43
CA VAL A 111 -21.94 -15.65 28.21
C VAL A 111 -22.07 -15.45 26.69
N GLN A 112 -23.30 -15.22 26.23
CA GLN A 112 -23.56 -14.94 24.82
C GLN A 112 -23.13 -13.51 24.49
N TRP A 113 -22.22 -13.34 23.52
CA TRP A 113 -21.89 -12.05 22.91
C TRP A 113 -22.94 -11.67 21.86
N ILE A 114 -23.08 -10.37 21.62
CA ILE A 114 -23.97 -9.80 20.60
C ILE A 114 -23.15 -8.86 19.72
N ARG A 115 -23.23 -9.06 18.39
CA ARG A 115 -22.58 -8.16 17.44
C ARG A 115 -23.40 -6.86 17.35
N ASP A 116 -22.73 -5.70 17.38
CA ASP A 116 -23.38 -4.43 17.13
C ASP A 116 -23.95 -4.37 15.70
N GLN A 117 -25.16 -3.87 15.55
CA GLN A 117 -25.87 -3.88 14.25
C GLN A 117 -25.42 -2.74 13.33
N ILE A 118 -24.77 -1.70 13.87
CA ILE A 118 -24.29 -0.53 13.13
C ILE A 118 -22.79 -0.67 12.90
N ASN A 119 -22.03 -0.88 13.98
CA ASN A 119 -20.60 -1.13 13.93
C ASN A 119 -20.31 -2.63 14.01
N VAL A 120 -20.30 -3.31 12.87
CA VAL A 120 -20.10 -4.76 12.81
C VAL A 120 -18.72 -5.24 13.33
N TYR A 121 -17.81 -4.33 13.62
CA TYR A 121 -16.52 -4.61 14.27
C TYR A 121 -16.61 -4.60 15.80
N ALA A 122 -17.78 -4.35 16.39
CA ALA A 122 -18.00 -4.32 17.83
C ALA A 122 -18.81 -5.50 18.33
N PHE A 123 -18.45 -6.02 19.51
CA PHE A 123 -19.05 -7.16 20.17
C PHE A 123 -19.41 -6.79 21.61
N HIS A 124 -20.69 -6.85 21.95
CA HIS A 124 -21.23 -6.56 23.27
C HIS A 124 -21.21 -7.84 24.13
N VAL A 125 -20.55 -7.79 25.29
CA VAL A 125 -20.49 -8.88 26.27
C VAL A 125 -21.18 -8.39 27.55
N PRO A 126 -22.40 -8.86 27.85
CA PRO A 126 -23.11 -8.47 29.05
C PRO A 126 -22.40 -9.00 30.31
N LEU A 127 -22.34 -8.19 31.36
CA LEU A 127 -21.63 -8.50 32.59
C LEU A 127 -22.58 -8.64 33.78
N GLY A 128 -22.32 -9.63 34.63
CA GLY A 128 -22.94 -9.74 35.94
C GLY A 128 -22.36 -8.74 36.94
N ALA A 129 -23.06 -8.52 38.06
CA ALA A 129 -22.57 -7.64 39.12
C ALA A 129 -21.25 -8.18 39.69
N GLY A 130 -20.25 -7.30 39.75
CA GLY A 130 -18.93 -7.62 40.29
C GLY A 130 -18.02 -8.46 39.37
N ALA A 131 -18.37 -8.58 38.08
CA ALA A 131 -17.54 -9.24 37.07
C ALA A 131 -16.11 -8.65 37.08
N LYS A 132 -15.11 -9.55 37.01
CA LYS A 132 -13.69 -9.16 37.10
C LYS A 132 -12.95 -9.35 35.80
N ARG A 133 -13.37 -10.34 34.96
CA ARG A 133 -12.63 -10.76 33.78
C ARG A 133 -13.57 -11.29 32.71
N VAL A 134 -13.29 -10.89 31.46
CA VAL A 134 -13.88 -11.52 30.26
C VAL A 134 -12.78 -12.33 29.58
N GLU A 135 -13.04 -13.59 29.31
CA GLU A 135 -12.22 -14.40 28.42
C GLU A 135 -12.89 -14.45 27.05
N VAL A 136 -12.13 -14.19 25.99
CA VAL A 136 -12.54 -14.35 24.61
C VAL A 136 -11.65 -15.38 23.95
N ARG A 137 -12.25 -16.32 23.23
CA ARG A 137 -11.55 -17.26 22.34
C ARG A 137 -12.12 -17.14 20.95
N PHE A 138 -11.25 -17.17 19.96
CA PHE A 138 -11.64 -17.22 18.54
C PHE A 138 -10.48 -17.78 17.71
N ASP A 139 -10.82 -18.14 16.48
CA ASP A 139 -9.84 -18.55 15.47
C ASP A 139 -9.71 -17.48 14.40
N TYR A 140 -8.48 -17.19 13.98
CA TYR A 140 -8.20 -16.44 12.77
C TYR A 140 -7.88 -17.41 11.63
N LEU A 141 -8.56 -17.22 10.49
CA LEU A 141 -8.46 -18.08 9.32
C LEU A 141 -7.72 -17.31 8.21
N SER A 142 -6.43 -17.58 8.03
CA SER A 142 -5.64 -16.96 6.96
C SER A 142 -6.10 -17.46 5.59
N PRO A 143 -6.08 -16.62 4.53
CA PRO A 143 -6.47 -17.01 3.18
C PRO A 143 -5.69 -18.21 2.66
N ILE A 144 -6.42 -19.14 2.04
CA ILE A 144 -5.87 -20.33 1.37
C ILE A 144 -5.70 -20.07 -0.14
N ARG A 145 -6.55 -19.19 -0.69
CA ARG A 145 -6.61 -18.86 -2.12
C ARG A 145 -6.53 -17.34 -2.31
N SER A 146 -5.90 -16.90 -3.37
CA SER A 146 -5.77 -15.47 -3.71
C SER A 146 -7.14 -14.76 -3.88
N ALA A 147 -8.20 -15.48 -4.24
CA ALA A 147 -9.55 -14.92 -4.30
C ALA A 147 -10.12 -14.53 -2.92
N GLU A 148 -9.59 -15.09 -1.84
CA GLU A 148 -9.96 -14.78 -0.45
C GLU A 148 -9.19 -13.58 0.10
N GLY A 149 -8.13 -13.14 -0.58
CA GLY A 149 -7.24 -12.06 -0.22
C GLY A 149 -5.76 -12.43 -0.39
N ARG A 150 -4.87 -11.58 0.13
CA ARG A 150 -3.43 -11.88 0.15
C ARG A 150 -3.19 -13.15 0.98
N ILE A 151 -2.44 -14.09 0.44
CA ILE A 151 -1.99 -15.28 1.18
C ILE A 151 -0.88 -14.81 2.13
N GLU A 152 -1.09 -14.96 3.41
CA GLU A 152 -0.20 -14.48 4.47
C GLU A 152 0.70 -15.60 5.01
N TRP A 153 0.26 -16.84 4.92
CA TRP A 153 0.95 -18.00 5.46
C TRP A 153 1.16 -19.09 4.43
N SER A 154 2.27 -19.83 4.57
CA SER A 154 2.55 -21.08 3.85
C SER A 154 2.84 -22.20 4.86
N ASP A 155 3.22 -23.39 4.40
CA ASP A 155 3.66 -24.47 5.29
C ASP A 155 5.00 -24.19 5.96
N ALA A 156 5.76 -23.23 5.42
CA ALA A 156 7.10 -22.88 5.86
C ALA A 156 7.23 -21.46 6.44
N ILE A 157 6.22 -20.59 6.24
CA ILE A 157 6.29 -19.16 6.57
C ILE A 157 4.96 -18.69 7.15
N VAL A 158 5.04 -17.81 8.15
CA VAL A 158 3.94 -17.02 8.70
C VAL A 158 4.33 -15.55 8.68
N ASP A 159 3.42 -14.71 8.19
CA ASP A 159 3.36 -13.28 8.36
C ASP A 159 2.19 -12.99 9.31
N LEU A 160 2.50 -12.70 10.57
CA LEU A 160 1.50 -12.44 11.60
C LEU A 160 1.34 -10.95 11.85
N ALA A 161 0.27 -10.37 11.33
CA ALA A 161 -0.20 -9.05 11.72
C ALA A 161 -1.07 -9.15 12.99
N TRP A 162 -0.66 -8.53 14.11
CA TRP A 162 -1.35 -8.64 15.40
C TRP A 162 -2.78 -8.09 15.38
N ASN A 163 -3.08 -7.12 14.51
CA ASN A 163 -4.45 -6.63 14.32
C ASN A 163 -5.45 -7.72 13.89
N SER A 164 -4.96 -8.83 13.35
CA SER A 164 -5.78 -9.99 12.93
C SER A 164 -6.19 -10.89 14.11
N VAL A 165 -5.48 -10.81 15.22
CA VAL A 165 -5.60 -11.75 16.34
C VAL A 165 -5.86 -11.05 17.69
N VAL A 166 -6.40 -9.84 17.67
CA VAL A 166 -6.75 -9.10 18.90
C VAL A 166 -8.18 -8.56 18.84
N MET A 167 -8.84 -8.56 20.01
CA MET A 167 -10.02 -7.75 20.30
C MET A 167 -9.70 -6.89 21.52
N TYR A 168 -10.12 -5.63 21.52
CA TYR A 168 -9.75 -4.70 22.58
C TYR A 168 -10.95 -3.92 23.13
N PRO A 169 -10.92 -3.48 24.41
CA PRO A 169 -12.03 -2.77 25.03
C PRO A 169 -12.24 -1.38 24.41
N ALA A 170 -13.51 -1.07 24.09
CA ALA A 170 -13.92 0.25 23.60
C ALA A 170 -13.78 1.33 24.70
N GLY A 171 -13.63 2.59 24.27
CA GLY A 171 -13.62 3.75 25.16
C GLY A 171 -12.23 4.14 25.69
N TYR A 172 -11.14 3.61 25.10
CA TYR A 172 -9.77 3.91 25.49
C TYR A 172 -8.90 4.21 24.27
N PHE A 173 -7.81 4.97 24.48
CA PHE A 173 -6.76 5.09 23.49
C PHE A 173 -5.97 3.78 23.40
N SER A 174 -5.57 3.38 22.22
CA SER A 174 -4.81 2.13 22.01
C SER A 174 -3.47 2.11 22.78
N ARG A 175 -2.84 3.28 22.97
CA ARG A 175 -1.61 3.44 23.76
C ARG A 175 -1.80 3.19 25.27
N ASP A 176 -3.03 3.24 25.76
CA ASP A 176 -3.39 3.12 27.18
C ASP A 176 -3.86 1.71 27.57
N ILE A 177 -3.90 0.79 26.60
CA ILE A 177 -4.31 -0.60 26.83
C ILE A 177 -3.04 -1.47 26.83
N PRO A 178 -2.55 -1.90 28.03
CA PRO A 178 -1.37 -2.75 28.10
C PRO A 178 -1.68 -4.19 27.74
N TYR A 179 -0.70 -4.86 27.11
CA TYR A 179 -0.78 -6.27 26.70
C TYR A 179 0.42 -7.06 27.24
N ASP A 180 0.14 -8.26 27.78
CA ASP A 180 1.11 -9.32 28.05
C ASP A 180 0.88 -10.43 27.02
N VAL A 181 1.83 -10.65 26.12
CA VAL A 181 1.66 -11.49 24.93
C VAL A 181 2.46 -12.77 25.04
N THR A 182 1.82 -13.89 24.76
CA THR A 182 2.43 -15.22 24.61
C THR A 182 2.12 -15.77 23.23
N LEU A 183 3.15 -16.21 22.49
CA LEU A 183 3.04 -16.80 21.18
C LEU A 183 3.59 -18.22 21.18
N LYS A 184 2.87 -19.16 20.58
CA LYS A 184 3.35 -20.53 20.34
C LYS A 184 3.59 -20.73 18.85
N LEU A 185 4.81 -21.09 18.49
CA LEU A 185 5.22 -21.41 17.12
C LEU A 185 5.29 -22.94 16.91
N PRO A 186 5.28 -23.44 15.68
CA PRO A 186 5.70 -24.81 15.40
C PRO A 186 7.14 -25.04 15.87
N GLN A 187 7.43 -26.27 16.26
CA GLN A 187 8.75 -26.62 16.79
C GLN A 187 9.85 -26.36 15.74
N GLY A 188 10.95 -25.71 16.15
CA GLY A 188 12.13 -25.46 15.31
C GLY A 188 12.02 -24.21 14.42
N TRP A 189 10.86 -23.56 14.40
CA TRP A 189 10.70 -22.33 13.64
C TRP A 189 11.52 -21.17 14.24
N LYS A 190 12.00 -20.29 13.37
CA LYS A 190 12.66 -19.05 13.74
C LYS A 190 11.68 -17.89 13.55
N TYR A 191 11.95 -16.76 14.19
CA TYR A 191 11.09 -15.59 14.11
C TYR A 191 11.89 -14.28 14.11
N ALA A 192 11.23 -13.22 13.67
CA ALA A 192 11.70 -11.84 13.79
C ALA A 192 10.51 -10.91 14.00
N THR A 193 10.70 -9.89 14.82
CA THR A 193 9.73 -8.85 15.16
C THR A 193 10.45 -7.70 15.84
N ALA A 194 9.86 -6.52 15.87
CA ALA A 194 10.33 -5.40 16.68
C ALA A 194 9.97 -5.54 18.18
N LEU A 195 9.11 -6.48 18.56
CA LEU A 195 8.78 -6.73 19.96
C LEU A 195 9.96 -7.31 20.72
N GLU A 196 10.21 -6.79 21.91
CA GLU A 196 11.22 -7.30 22.83
C GLU A 196 10.79 -8.63 23.46
N THR A 197 11.59 -9.68 23.27
CA THR A 197 11.36 -10.99 23.88
C THR A 197 11.78 -10.99 25.34
N ALA A 198 10.86 -11.32 26.25
CA ALA A 198 11.14 -11.48 27.69
C ALA A 198 11.66 -12.86 28.00
N SER A 199 11.13 -13.91 27.40
CA SER A 199 11.60 -15.29 27.58
C SER A 199 11.19 -16.19 26.42
N GLU A 200 12.03 -17.19 26.17
CA GLU A 200 11.78 -18.25 25.18
C GLU A 200 11.91 -19.61 25.88
N ASN A 201 10.89 -20.45 25.77
CA ASN A 201 10.88 -21.80 26.30
C ASN A 201 10.39 -22.78 25.23
N GLY A 202 11.31 -23.42 24.55
CA GLY A 202 11.03 -24.26 23.38
C GLY A 202 10.41 -23.43 22.26
N SER A 203 9.18 -23.74 21.88
CA SER A 203 8.42 -23.03 20.85
C SER A 203 7.47 -21.95 21.41
N THR A 204 7.54 -21.68 22.71
CA THR A 204 6.70 -20.66 23.37
C THR A 204 7.50 -19.42 23.67
N LEU A 205 7.07 -18.31 23.13
CA LEU A 205 7.66 -16.99 23.29
C LEU A 205 6.79 -16.15 24.22
N LYS A 206 7.43 -15.42 25.13
CA LYS A 206 6.76 -14.35 25.89
C LYS A 206 7.47 -13.04 25.60
N PHE A 207 6.69 -12.02 25.25
CA PHE A 207 7.22 -10.69 24.98
C PHE A 207 7.19 -9.83 26.25
N LYS A 208 8.04 -8.80 26.31
CA LYS A 208 7.92 -7.77 27.33
C LYS A 208 6.55 -7.09 27.20
N ARG A 209 6.02 -6.62 28.35
CA ARG A 209 4.74 -5.89 28.33
C ARG A 209 4.81 -4.72 27.35
N THR A 210 3.81 -4.60 26.52
CA THR A 210 3.66 -3.54 25.52
C THR A 210 2.27 -2.92 25.56
N THR A 211 2.00 -1.92 24.73
CA THR A 211 0.65 -1.36 24.54
C THR A 211 0.00 -1.95 23.30
N LEU A 212 -1.34 -1.88 23.19
CA LEU A 212 -2.05 -2.30 21.99
C LEU A 212 -1.52 -1.57 20.72
N ASN A 213 -1.20 -0.28 20.85
CA ASN A 213 -0.65 0.51 19.75
C ASN A 213 0.67 -0.06 19.25
N THR A 214 1.62 -0.31 20.15
CA THR A 214 2.92 -0.88 19.80
C THR A 214 2.80 -2.33 19.33
N LEU A 215 1.92 -3.12 19.94
CA LEU A 215 1.69 -4.51 19.53
C LEU A 215 1.24 -4.59 18.07
N VAL A 216 0.20 -3.84 17.69
CA VAL A 216 -0.30 -3.83 16.31
C VAL A 216 0.73 -3.30 15.30
N ASP A 217 1.59 -2.39 15.75
CA ASP A 217 2.67 -1.80 14.94
C ASP A 217 3.98 -2.62 14.96
N SER A 218 3.94 -3.86 15.43
CA SER A 218 5.12 -4.73 15.52
C SER A 218 4.82 -6.14 15.03
N PRO A 219 4.52 -6.32 13.72
CA PRO A 219 4.23 -7.64 13.15
C PRO A 219 5.35 -8.63 13.40
N LEU A 220 5.05 -9.90 13.20
CA LEU A 220 6.01 -10.98 13.41
C LEU A 220 6.06 -11.88 12.18
N TYR A 221 7.25 -12.06 11.62
CA TYR A 221 7.50 -13.12 10.65
C TYR A 221 8.10 -14.33 11.36
N ALA A 222 7.65 -15.52 10.97
CA ALA A 222 8.22 -16.78 11.43
C ALA A 222 8.31 -17.80 10.30
N GLY A 223 9.32 -18.67 10.37
CA GLY A 223 9.48 -19.69 9.33
C GLY A 223 10.58 -20.70 9.60
N THR A 224 10.67 -21.67 8.69
CA THR A 224 11.68 -22.75 8.74
C THR A 224 13.01 -22.31 8.15
N HIS A 225 12.99 -21.43 7.12
CA HIS A 225 14.16 -20.91 6.41
C HIS A 225 14.35 -19.45 6.77
N PHE A 226 15.41 -19.15 7.53
CA PHE A 226 15.63 -17.84 8.13
C PHE A 226 17.10 -17.45 8.14
N LYS A 227 17.37 -16.19 7.81
CA LYS A 227 18.68 -15.57 7.95
C LYS A 227 18.56 -14.14 8.47
N ARG A 228 19.32 -13.82 9.51
CA ARG A 228 19.46 -12.43 9.99
C ARG A 228 20.81 -11.88 9.57
N VAL A 229 20.81 -10.65 9.06
CA VAL A 229 21.97 -9.92 8.60
C VAL A 229 22.04 -8.58 9.30
N ASP A 230 23.21 -8.17 9.76
CA ASP A 230 23.46 -6.89 10.37
C ASP A 230 23.72 -5.83 9.28
N LEU A 231 22.91 -4.78 9.27
CA LEU A 231 23.04 -3.60 8.38
C LEU A 231 23.41 -2.34 9.17
N SER A 232 23.67 -2.44 10.48
CA SER A 232 23.88 -1.33 11.38
C SER A 232 24.95 -0.34 10.88
N PRO A 233 24.64 0.95 10.69
CA PRO A 233 25.62 1.96 10.34
C PRO A 233 26.64 2.21 11.46
N SER A 234 26.23 2.01 12.71
CA SER A 234 27.06 2.18 13.88
C SER A 234 26.66 1.18 15.00
N PRO A 235 27.47 1.00 16.05
CA PRO A 235 27.11 0.13 17.19
C PRO A 235 25.89 0.58 17.98
N THR A 236 25.47 1.82 17.86
CA THR A 236 24.34 2.41 18.59
C THR A 236 23.09 2.58 17.72
N ASP A 237 23.24 2.46 16.41
CA ASP A 237 22.14 2.43 15.47
C ASP A 237 21.99 1.01 14.90
N ILE A 238 21.10 0.25 15.52
CA ILE A 238 20.93 -1.18 15.24
C ILE A 238 19.89 -1.37 14.13
N VAL A 239 20.34 -1.81 12.95
CA VAL A 239 19.49 -2.14 11.81
C VAL A 239 19.70 -3.58 11.39
N ARG A 240 18.63 -4.36 11.31
CA ARG A 240 18.66 -5.80 11.01
C ARG A 240 17.86 -6.10 9.76
N LEU A 241 18.40 -6.92 8.87
CA LEU A 241 17.67 -7.52 7.77
C LEU A 241 17.34 -8.96 8.12
N ASN A 242 16.07 -9.25 8.33
CA ASN A 242 15.56 -10.57 8.66
C ASN A 242 14.92 -11.17 7.42
N VAL A 243 15.56 -12.17 6.82
CA VAL A 243 15.13 -12.79 5.57
C VAL A 243 14.47 -14.12 5.85
N PHE A 244 13.26 -14.29 5.34
CA PHE A 244 12.52 -15.56 5.33
C PHE A 244 12.32 -16.00 3.88
N GLY A 245 12.56 -17.28 3.58
CA GLY A 245 12.44 -17.82 2.22
C GLY A 245 11.60 -19.09 2.17
N ASP A 246 11.17 -19.46 0.96
CA ASP A 246 10.53 -20.76 0.74
C ASP A 246 11.56 -21.90 0.91
N GLU A 247 12.83 -21.64 0.57
CA GLU A 247 13.96 -22.59 0.64
C GLU A 247 15.26 -21.90 1.11
N ASP A 248 16.25 -22.66 1.59
CA ASP A 248 17.55 -22.12 2.04
C ASP A 248 18.32 -21.37 0.96
N LYS A 249 18.18 -21.76 -0.31
CA LYS A 249 18.83 -21.07 -1.44
C LYS A 249 18.35 -19.61 -1.59
N ASP A 250 17.11 -19.30 -1.18
CA ASP A 250 16.54 -17.97 -1.28
C ASP A 250 17.18 -16.99 -0.27
N LEU A 251 17.90 -17.53 0.72
CA LEU A 251 18.62 -16.79 1.75
C LEU A 251 20.06 -16.43 1.34
N GLU A 252 20.50 -16.80 0.15
CA GLU A 252 21.84 -16.49 -0.35
C GLU A 252 21.93 -15.02 -0.76
N ILE A 253 22.81 -14.27 -0.10
CA ILE A 253 23.02 -12.84 -0.33
C ILE A 253 24.44 -12.64 -0.84
N SER A 254 24.59 -12.05 -2.03
CA SER A 254 25.89 -11.68 -2.55
C SER A 254 26.54 -10.54 -1.75
N ALA A 255 27.88 -10.45 -1.77
CA ALA A 255 28.59 -9.37 -1.10
C ALA A 255 28.17 -7.98 -1.62
N ASP A 256 27.94 -7.84 -2.92
CA ASP A 256 27.48 -6.61 -3.57
C ASP A 256 26.07 -6.21 -3.08
N ALA A 257 25.12 -7.15 -3.06
CA ALA A 257 23.79 -6.90 -2.56
C ALA A 257 23.81 -6.50 -1.06
N LEU A 258 24.62 -7.19 -0.26
CA LEU A 258 24.77 -6.87 1.16
C LEU A 258 25.33 -5.46 1.38
N GLU A 259 26.36 -5.07 0.62
CA GLU A 259 26.96 -3.73 0.70
C GLU A 259 25.94 -2.65 0.38
N LYS A 260 25.14 -2.82 -0.67
CA LYS A 260 24.09 -1.87 -1.06
C LYS A 260 23.02 -1.70 0.02
N HIS A 261 22.62 -2.80 0.68
CA HIS A 261 21.67 -2.71 1.80
C HIS A 261 22.28 -2.04 3.05
N LYS A 262 23.57 -2.24 3.31
CA LYS A 262 24.28 -1.48 4.36
C LYS A 262 24.35 0.01 4.03
N ASN A 263 24.62 0.33 2.76
CA ASN A 263 24.64 1.72 2.30
C ASN A 263 23.25 2.37 2.41
N LEU A 264 22.15 1.60 2.28
CA LEU A 264 20.81 2.14 2.48
C LEU A 264 20.63 2.69 3.90
N ALA A 265 21.00 1.91 4.93
CA ALA A 265 20.92 2.37 6.31
C ALA A 265 21.84 3.59 6.55
N LEU A 266 23.07 3.54 6.01
CA LEU A 266 24.03 4.65 6.10
C LEU A 266 23.52 5.94 5.45
N GLU A 267 22.92 5.86 4.26
CA GLU A 267 22.40 7.04 3.55
C GLU A 267 21.14 7.60 4.21
N ALA A 268 20.31 6.76 4.84
CA ALA A 268 19.17 7.21 5.63
C ALA A 268 19.61 8.02 6.86
N ASP A 269 20.62 7.55 7.60
CA ASP A 269 21.20 8.30 8.73
C ASP A 269 21.74 9.66 8.31
N LYS A 270 22.48 9.71 7.20
CA LYS A 270 22.98 10.96 6.64
C LYS A 270 21.87 11.91 6.24
N LEU A 271 20.74 11.39 5.77
CA LEU A 271 19.60 12.17 5.32
C LEU A 271 18.82 12.73 6.51
N TYR A 272 18.36 11.84 7.40
CA TYR A 272 17.40 12.17 8.46
C TYR A 272 18.05 12.75 9.71
N GLN A 273 19.35 12.51 9.93
CA GLN A 273 20.12 13.02 11.07
C GLN A 273 19.55 12.62 12.45
N SER A 274 18.78 11.56 12.52
CA SER A 274 18.12 11.05 13.72
C SER A 274 17.62 9.63 13.48
N HIS A 275 17.23 8.95 14.54
CA HIS A 275 16.38 7.76 14.45
C HIS A 275 15.39 7.73 15.63
N HIS A 276 14.24 7.07 15.42
CA HIS A 276 13.12 7.01 16.34
C HIS A 276 12.77 5.57 16.71
N TYR A 277 13.79 4.72 16.87
CA TYR A 277 13.69 3.31 17.22
C TYR A 277 14.87 2.90 18.13
N ASP A 278 14.70 1.86 18.95
CA ASP A 278 15.81 1.21 19.66
C ASP A 278 16.61 0.29 18.72
N HIS A 279 15.90 -0.34 17.79
CA HIS A 279 16.44 -1.10 16.65
C HIS A 279 15.40 -1.14 15.55
N TYR A 280 15.84 -1.24 14.30
CA TYR A 280 14.97 -1.40 13.15
C TYR A 280 15.13 -2.80 12.56
N ASP A 281 14.00 -3.47 12.31
CA ASP A 281 13.96 -4.81 11.73
C ASP A 281 13.23 -4.80 10.37
N PHE A 282 13.97 -4.86 9.27
CA PHE A 282 13.38 -5.24 7.99
C PHE A 282 12.91 -6.70 8.09
N LEU A 283 11.63 -6.96 7.85
CA LEU A 283 11.06 -8.31 7.77
C LEU A 283 10.86 -8.65 6.30
N LEU A 284 11.91 -9.20 5.67
CA LEU A 284 11.91 -9.48 4.24
C LEU A 284 11.47 -10.91 3.96
N LEU A 285 10.41 -11.03 3.19
CA LEU A 285 9.85 -12.29 2.76
C LEU A 285 10.17 -12.56 1.30
N LEU A 286 10.82 -13.69 1.02
CA LEU A 286 11.16 -14.16 -0.31
C LEU A 286 10.35 -15.41 -0.63
N SER A 287 9.16 -15.24 -1.23
CA SER A 287 8.24 -16.34 -1.45
C SER A 287 7.54 -16.28 -2.81
N SER A 288 7.29 -17.47 -3.37
CA SER A 288 6.41 -17.67 -4.51
C SER A 288 4.97 -17.99 -4.11
N THR A 289 4.73 -18.27 -2.83
CA THR A 289 3.44 -18.70 -2.29
C THR A 289 2.77 -17.60 -1.46
N VAL A 290 3.51 -16.99 -0.53
CA VAL A 290 3.02 -15.88 0.29
C VAL A 290 3.01 -14.60 -0.55
N GLY A 291 1.90 -13.87 -0.51
CA GLY A 291 1.73 -12.66 -1.33
C GLY A 291 2.65 -11.53 -0.89
N GLY A 292 3.18 -10.79 -1.86
CA GLY A 292 4.00 -9.61 -1.60
C GLY A 292 3.25 -8.54 -0.80
N ILE A 293 4.02 -7.76 -0.03
CA ILE A 293 3.55 -6.64 0.80
C ILE A 293 4.67 -5.60 0.87
N GLY A 294 4.31 -4.32 1.02
CA GLY A 294 5.10 -3.27 1.61
C GLY A 294 4.20 -2.66 2.67
N LEU A 295 4.64 -2.64 3.93
CA LEU A 295 3.88 -2.06 5.02
C LEU A 295 4.84 -1.57 6.11
N GLU A 296 4.67 -0.31 6.40
CA GLU A 296 5.54 0.41 7.32
C GLU A 296 5.11 0.27 8.77
N HIS A 297 6.10 0.17 9.65
CA HIS A 297 5.98 0.21 11.08
C HIS A 297 7.04 1.13 11.70
N HIS A 298 6.86 1.51 12.96
CA HIS A 298 7.76 2.47 13.62
C HIS A 298 9.19 1.93 13.71
N GLN A 299 9.34 0.66 14.07
CA GLN A 299 10.64 -0.01 14.30
C GLN A 299 10.86 -1.22 13.38
N SER A 300 10.02 -1.40 12.36
CA SER A 300 10.16 -2.48 11.39
C SER A 300 9.44 -2.15 10.10
N SER A 301 9.61 -3.00 9.09
CA SER A 301 8.80 -3.04 7.88
C SER A 301 8.47 -4.47 7.48
N GLU A 302 7.29 -4.67 6.88
CA GLU A 302 6.92 -5.91 6.21
C GLU A 302 7.24 -5.76 4.72
N ASP A 303 8.21 -6.51 4.24
CA ASP A 303 8.70 -6.43 2.87
C ASP A 303 8.52 -7.76 2.16
N GLY A 304 7.76 -7.81 1.09
CA GLY A 304 7.52 -9.03 0.32
C GLY A 304 8.11 -8.96 -1.08
N SER A 305 8.98 -9.90 -1.43
CA SER A 305 9.59 -10.01 -2.73
C SER A 305 9.64 -11.46 -3.24
N ARG A 306 10.23 -11.64 -4.42
CA ARG A 306 10.38 -12.95 -5.07
C ARG A 306 11.56 -13.73 -4.48
N PRO A 307 11.55 -15.08 -4.55
CA PRO A 307 12.65 -15.93 -4.06
C PRO A 307 14.02 -15.55 -4.59
N ASN A 308 14.12 -15.10 -5.84
CA ASN A 308 15.38 -14.74 -6.48
C ASN A 308 15.82 -13.26 -6.27
N TYR A 309 15.28 -12.58 -5.27
CA TYR A 309 15.58 -11.16 -4.98
C TYR A 309 17.09 -10.88 -4.90
N PHE A 310 17.87 -11.70 -4.19
CA PHE A 310 19.32 -11.52 -4.04
C PHE A 310 20.15 -12.21 -5.12
N THR A 311 19.67 -13.31 -5.68
CA THR A 311 20.42 -14.12 -6.66
C THR A 311 20.32 -13.57 -8.08
N GLU A 312 19.24 -12.86 -8.39
CA GLU A 312 19.02 -12.16 -9.66
C GLU A 312 18.92 -10.64 -9.47
N TRP A 313 19.75 -10.13 -8.59
CA TRP A 313 19.73 -8.75 -8.13
C TRP A 313 19.64 -7.71 -9.26
N ASP A 314 20.44 -7.85 -10.31
CA ASP A 314 20.50 -6.94 -11.46
C ASP A 314 19.26 -6.98 -12.36
N ARG A 315 18.33 -7.91 -12.12
CA ARG A 315 17.04 -8.02 -12.83
C ARG A 315 15.91 -7.28 -12.10
N GLY A 316 16.10 -6.93 -10.82
CA GLY A 316 15.08 -6.29 -9.97
C GLY A 316 14.88 -4.80 -10.18
N GLY A 317 15.72 -4.11 -10.94
CA GLY A 317 15.98 -2.67 -10.97
C GLY A 317 14.80 -1.68 -10.86
N LEU A 318 13.60 -2.03 -11.33
CA LEU A 318 12.42 -1.13 -11.25
C LEU A 318 11.64 -1.22 -9.93
N ARG A 319 11.80 -2.30 -9.16
CA ARG A 319 11.07 -2.57 -7.91
C ARG A 319 12.00 -2.69 -6.70
N SER A 320 13.18 -2.13 -6.79
CA SER A 320 14.22 -2.24 -5.78
C SER A 320 14.15 -1.15 -4.70
N ASP A 321 13.17 -0.27 -4.76
CA ASP A 321 12.97 0.81 -3.78
C ASP A 321 12.11 0.44 -2.56
N LEU A 322 11.54 -0.76 -2.52
CA LEU A 322 10.64 -1.19 -1.46
C LEU A 322 11.24 -0.95 -0.07
N LEU A 323 12.38 -1.54 0.23
CA LEU A 323 13.00 -1.40 1.56
C LEU A 323 13.36 0.06 1.88
N ALA A 324 13.76 0.85 0.88
CA ALA A 324 14.08 2.26 1.07
C ALA A 324 12.82 3.10 1.36
N HIS A 325 11.71 2.77 0.72
CA HIS A 325 10.40 3.38 0.94
C HIS A 325 9.91 3.05 2.36
N GLU A 326 9.81 1.78 2.71
CA GLU A 326 9.30 1.34 4.01
C GLU A 326 10.20 1.83 5.18
N TYR A 327 11.52 1.87 4.97
CA TYR A 327 12.44 2.39 5.98
C TYR A 327 12.23 3.89 6.24
N THR A 328 12.01 4.67 5.18
CA THR A 328 11.72 6.11 5.28
C THR A 328 10.50 6.38 6.17
N HIS A 329 9.52 5.50 6.16
CA HIS A 329 8.32 5.65 6.96
C HIS A 329 8.56 5.62 8.47
N SER A 330 9.66 5.04 8.97
CA SER A 330 10.01 5.15 10.39
C SER A 330 10.04 6.62 10.84
N TRP A 331 10.53 7.51 9.98
CA TRP A 331 10.55 8.96 10.18
C TRP A 331 9.29 9.64 9.67
N ASN A 332 8.98 9.48 8.36
CA ASN A 332 7.85 10.13 7.72
C ASN A 332 6.63 9.21 7.69
N GLY A 333 5.73 9.38 8.63
CA GLY A 333 4.50 8.59 8.75
C GLY A 333 4.32 7.93 10.11
N LYS A 334 5.37 7.36 10.69
CA LYS A 334 5.27 6.71 12.02
C LYS A 334 5.68 7.66 13.13
N PHE A 335 6.85 8.29 13.05
CA PHE A 335 7.22 9.33 13.99
C PHE A 335 6.54 10.67 13.64
N ARG A 336 6.82 11.26 12.48
CA ARG A 336 6.10 12.45 12.00
C ARG A 336 4.88 12.01 11.21
N ARG A 337 3.69 12.26 11.75
CA ARG A 337 2.42 11.81 11.18
C ARG A 337 1.47 12.99 10.95
N PRO A 338 0.76 13.07 9.81
CA PRO A 338 -0.32 14.02 9.65
C PRO A 338 -1.32 13.91 10.81
N ALA A 339 -1.70 15.06 11.39
CA ALA A 339 -2.61 15.07 12.55
C ALA A 339 -3.96 14.42 12.24
N ASP A 340 -4.44 14.56 11.02
CA ASP A 340 -5.69 13.97 10.55
C ASP A 340 -5.61 12.46 10.31
N LEU A 341 -4.41 11.94 10.05
CA LEU A 341 -4.16 10.50 9.90
C LEU A 341 -4.00 9.78 11.25
N TRP A 342 -3.62 10.53 12.29
CA TRP A 342 -3.49 9.95 13.62
C TRP A 342 -4.87 9.70 14.22
N THR A 343 -5.09 8.50 14.77
CA THR A 343 -6.33 8.12 15.45
C THR A 343 -6.04 7.55 16.83
N PRO A 344 -6.95 7.76 17.80
CA PRO A 344 -6.75 7.28 19.18
C PRO A 344 -6.87 5.76 19.31
N ASN A 345 -7.56 5.09 18.38
CA ASN A 345 -7.67 3.63 18.29
C ASN A 345 -7.95 3.19 16.85
N PHE A 346 -8.06 1.89 16.62
CA PHE A 346 -8.21 1.29 15.28
C PHE A 346 -9.65 1.26 14.75
N ASN A 347 -10.61 1.91 15.39
CA ASN A 347 -12.01 1.99 14.95
C ASN A 347 -12.48 3.44 14.74
N VAL A 348 -11.63 4.42 14.96
CA VAL A 348 -11.83 5.81 14.54
C VAL A 348 -11.33 5.96 13.11
N PRO A 349 -12.15 6.51 12.19
CA PRO A 349 -11.74 6.71 10.79
C PRO A 349 -10.53 7.65 10.67
N MET A 350 -9.58 7.27 9.82
CA MET A 350 -8.48 8.13 9.38
C MET A 350 -8.98 9.16 8.37
N ARG A 351 -8.33 10.32 8.31
CA ARG A 351 -8.53 11.34 7.28
C ARG A 351 -7.24 11.49 6.51
N ASP A 352 -7.30 11.19 5.23
CA ASP A 352 -6.13 10.83 4.41
C ASP A 352 -5.59 12.02 3.58
N ASP A 353 -6.03 13.26 3.81
CA ASP A 353 -5.78 14.45 2.97
C ASP A 353 -4.29 14.80 2.78
N LEU A 354 -3.40 14.41 3.70
CA LEU A 354 -1.95 14.59 3.59
C LEU A 354 -1.20 13.31 3.18
N LEU A 355 -1.84 12.29 2.60
CA LEU A 355 -1.13 11.13 2.08
C LEU A 355 -0.11 11.47 0.98
N TRP A 356 -0.29 12.56 0.26
CA TRP A 356 0.71 13.03 -0.70
C TRP A 356 2.02 13.51 -0.04
N VAL A 357 1.98 13.80 1.28
CA VAL A 357 3.18 14.02 2.11
C VAL A 357 3.65 12.72 2.71
N TYR A 358 2.74 11.99 3.37
CA TYR A 358 3.04 10.72 4.03
C TYR A 358 3.65 9.72 3.03
N GLU A 359 2.99 9.49 1.90
CA GLU A 359 3.39 8.52 0.88
C GLU A 359 4.21 9.14 -0.25
N GLY A 360 3.77 10.30 -0.75
CA GLY A 360 4.42 10.93 -1.91
C GLY A 360 5.85 11.40 -1.61
N MET A 361 6.11 11.97 -0.42
CA MET A 361 7.47 12.33 0.00
C MET A 361 8.30 11.08 0.33
N THR A 362 7.68 10.06 0.90
CA THR A 362 8.34 8.77 1.14
C THR A 362 8.72 8.08 -0.16
N GLN A 363 7.86 8.11 -1.18
CA GLN A 363 8.16 7.58 -2.52
C GLN A 363 9.35 8.32 -3.15
N TYR A 364 9.40 9.65 -3.02
CA TYR A 364 10.54 10.44 -3.45
C TYR A 364 11.84 10.02 -2.75
N TRP A 365 11.83 9.93 -1.42
CA TRP A 365 13.02 9.51 -0.66
C TRP A 365 13.37 8.04 -0.90
N GLY A 366 12.40 7.16 -1.09
CA GLY A 366 12.63 5.77 -1.48
C GLY A 366 13.43 5.68 -2.79
N SER A 367 13.06 6.47 -3.80
CA SER A 367 13.77 6.55 -5.07
C SER A 367 15.18 7.15 -4.91
N VAL A 368 15.33 8.22 -4.13
CA VAL A 368 16.62 8.89 -3.89
C VAL A 368 17.57 7.99 -3.09
N LEU A 369 17.11 7.41 -1.98
CA LEU A 369 17.93 6.51 -1.15
C LEU A 369 18.34 5.24 -1.89
N SER A 370 17.46 4.69 -2.72
CA SER A 370 17.80 3.54 -3.58
C SER A 370 18.93 3.87 -4.56
N ALA A 371 18.97 5.10 -5.09
CA ALA A 371 20.06 5.54 -5.94
C ALA A 371 21.35 5.80 -5.15
N ARG A 372 21.26 6.54 -4.03
CA ARG A 372 22.39 6.88 -3.16
C ARG A 372 23.10 5.66 -2.58
N SER A 373 22.34 4.62 -2.24
CA SER A 373 22.88 3.35 -1.72
C SER A 373 23.46 2.43 -2.80
N GLY A 374 23.18 2.72 -4.08
CA GLY A 374 23.56 1.86 -5.21
C GLY A 374 22.62 0.67 -5.45
N ILE A 375 21.50 0.59 -4.74
CA ILE A 375 20.40 -0.35 -5.00
C ILE A 375 19.86 -0.14 -6.42
N ARG A 376 19.69 1.11 -6.84
CA ARG A 376 19.47 1.52 -8.24
C ARG A 376 20.68 2.29 -8.75
N THR A 377 20.96 2.19 -10.03
CA THR A 377 21.87 3.13 -10.70
C THR A 377 21.15 4.48 -10.92
N ALA A 378 21.89 5.58 -11.06
CA ALA A 378 21.33 6.88 -11.40
C ALA A 378 20.52 6.83 -12.72
N GLU A 379 20.96 6.04 -13.71
CA GLU A 379 20.21 5.83 -14.95
C GLU A 379 18.86 5.16 -14.70
N GLN A 380 18.81 4.13 -13.86
CA GLN A 380 17.56 3.46 -13.48
C GLN A 380 16.61 4.39 -12.71
N ALA A 381 17.13 5.20 -11.78
CA ALA A 381 16.35 6.20 -11.05
C ALA A 381 15.78 7.27 -11.99
N ARG A 382 16.57 7.81 -12.91
CA ARG A 382 16.09 8.76 -13.93
C ARG A 382 15.02 8.14 -14.81
N TYR A 383 15.16 6.87 -15.19
CA TYR A 383 14.12 6.17 -15.96
C TYR A 383 12.80 6.05 -15.18
N VAL A 384 12.86 5.75 -13.87
CA VAL A 384 11.65 5.68 -13.02
C VAL A 384 10.92 7.02 -13.04
N PHE A 385 11.62 8.13 -12.80
CA PHE A 385 11.03 9.48 -12.88
C PHE A 385 10.44 9.78 -14.27
N ALA A 386 11.18 9.44 -15.34
CA ALA A 386 10.70 9.62 -16.71
C ALA A 386 9.43 8.82 -16.98
N ARG A 387 9.40 7.56 -16.55
CA ARG A 387 8.25 6.67 -16.71
C ARG A 387 7.02 7.17 -15.97
N VAL A 388 7.20 7.66 -14.75
CA VAL A 388 6.12 8.26 -13.94
C VAL A 388 5.53 9.47 -14.66
N ALA A 389 6.37 10.41 -15.09
CA ALA A 389 5.92 11.60 -15.82
C ALA A 389 5.24 11.25 -17.15
N ALA A 390 5.80 10.31 -17.92
CA ALA A 390 5.20 9.85 -19.18
C ALA A 390 3.83 9.17 -18.95
N GLY A 391 3.64 8.49 -17.83
CA GLY A 391 2.34 7.95 -17.43
C GLY A 391 1.30 9.04 -17.23
N PHE A 392 1.69 10.20 -16.72
CA PHE A 392 0.78 11.35 -16.55
C PHE A 392 0.44 12.04 -17.85
N GLU A 393 1.32 12.07 -18.86
CA GLU A 393 0.99 12.61 -20.19
C GLU A 393 -0.21 11.88 -20.84
N VAL A 394 -0.45 10.62 -20.48
CA VAL A 394 -1.56 9.79 -20.99
C VAL A 394 -2.64 9.54 -19.93
N SER A 395 -2.75 10.43 -18.93
CA SER A 395 -3.71 10.29 -17.82
C SER A 395 -4.76 11.42 -17.83
N PRO A 396 -5.87 11.30 -18.60
CA PRO A 396 -6.90 12.32 -18.68
C PRO A 396 -7.69 12.51 -17.37
N GLY A 397 -7.54 11.62 -16.40
CA GLY A 397 -8.14 11.78 -15.09
C GLY A 397 -7.75 13.08 -14.39
N ARG A 398 -6.58 13.63 -14.68
CA ARG A 398 -6.09 14.91 -14.14
C ARG A 398 -6.92 16.13 -14.60
N GLU A 399 -7.76 15.99 -15.62
CA GLU A 399 -8.66 17.04 -16.08
C GLU A 399 -9.89 17.22 -15.17
N TRP A 400 -10.25 16.19 -14.39
CA TRP A 400 -11.46 16.21 -13.58
C TRP A 400 -11.21 15.96 -12.08
N ARG A 401 -10.09 15.34 -11.70
CA ARG A 401 -9.79 14.93 -10.33
C ARG A 401 -8.50 15.60 -9.81
N PRO A 402 -8.56 16.45 -8.75
CA PRO A 402 -7.35 16.99 -8.14
C PRO A 402 -6.59 15.90 -7.37
N LEU A 403 -5.28 16.06 -7.18
CA LEU A 403 -4.46 15.06 -6.52
C LEU A 403 -4.94 14.74 -5.10
N VAL A 404 -5.31 15.76 -4.33
CA VAL A 404 -5.81 15.57 -2.95
C VAL A 404 -7.01 14.62 -2.89
N ASP A 405 -7.88 14.57 -3.88
CA ASP A 405 -9.01 13.64 -3.86
C ASP A 405 -8.56 12.18 -4.03
N THR A 406 -7.41 11.94 -4.66
CA THR A 406 -6.87 10.58 -4.81
C THR A 406 -6.41 9.97 -3.48
N THR A 407 -6.17 10.79 -2.45
CA THR A 407 -5.83 10.32 -1.09
C THR A 407 -6.98 9.54 -0.44
N ASN A 408 -8.22 9.75 -0.88
CA ASN A 408 -9.38 8.97 -0.44
C ASN A 408 -9.49 7.60 -1.12
N GLN A 409 -8.67 7.33 -2.15
CA GLN A 409 -8.80 6.11 -2.95
C GLN A 409 -8.67 4.81 -2.14
N PRO A 410 -7.78 4.67 -1.15
CA PRO A 410 -7.69 3.46 -0.33
C PRO A 410 -9.03 3.12 0.34
N THR A 411 -9.73 4.13 0.88
CA THR A 411 -11.05 3.98 1.48
C THR A 411 -12.13 3.71 0.44
N VAL A 412 -12.17 4.47 -0.67
CA VAL A 412 -13.17 4.35 -1.74
C VAL A 412 -13.13 2.98 -2.40
N SER A 413 -11.94 2.49 -2.74
CA SER A 413 -11.75 1.19 -3.39
C SER A 413 -11.62 0.02 -2.40
N GLN A 414 -11.43 0.29 -1.11
CA GLN A 414 -11.06 -0.71 -0.11
C GLN A 414 -9.82 -1.52 -0.55
N ARG A 415 -8.81 -0.82 -1.08
CA ARG A 415 -7.58 -1.40 -1.63
C ARG A 415 -7.82 -2.41 -2.77
N ARG A 416 -8.98 -2.37 -3.42
CA ARG A 416 -9.26 -3.23 -4.58
C ARG A 416 -8.81 -2.56 -5.87
N PRO A 417 -8.35 -3.33 -6.86
CA PRO A 417 -8.03 -2.80 -8.19
C PRO A 417 -9.23 -2.10 -8.83
N VAL A 418 -8.98 -1.00 -9.53
CA VAL A 418 -9.99 -0.24 -10.27
C VAL A 418 -9.73 -0.32 -11.77
N SER A 419 -10.81 -0.24 -12.57
CA SER A 419 -10.72 -0.21 -14.02
C SER A 419 -10.24 1.15 -14.52
N TRP A 420 -9.57 1.20 -15.67
CA TRP A 420 -9.17 2.44 -16.35
C TRP A 420 -8.39 3.39 -15.43
N LEU A 421 -7.31 2.88 -14.86
CA LEU A 421 -6.55 3.54 -13.80
C LEU A 421 -6.10 4.96 -14.15
N ASN A 422 -5.69 5.22 -15.41
CA ASN A 422 -5.26 6.53 -15.86
C ASN A 422 -6.40 7.55 -16.00
N TYR A 423 -7.67 7.09 -16.06
CA TYR A 423 -8.84 7.95 -16.05
C TYR A 423 -9.39 8.17 -14.65
N GLN A 424 -9.40 7.13 -13.82
CA GLN A 424 -9.83 7.23 -12.42
C GLN A 424 -8.80 7.91 -11.52
N LEU A 425 -7.51 7.92 -11.88
CA LEU A 425 -6.39 8.32 -11.03
C LEU A 425 -6.44 7.60 -9.69
N GLY A 426 -6.04 6.35 -9.63
CA GLY A 426 -6.13 5.54 -8.41
C GLY A 426 -5.45 6.18 -7.18
N GLU A 427 -4.35 5.64 -6.73
CA GLU A 427 -3.57 6.17 -5.60
C GLU A 427 -2.41 7.05 -6.12
N ASN A 428 -2.74 8.06 -6.93
CA ASN A 428 -1.74 8.89 -7.63
C ASN A 428 -0.88 9.73 -6.69
N TYR A 429 -1.32 9.93 -5.45
CA TYR A 429 -0.55 10.66 -4.43
C TYR A 429 0.84 10.07 -4.17
N TYR A 430 1.10 8.77 -4.45
CA TYR A 430 2.44 8.20 -4.45
C TYR A 430 3.30 8.80 -5.57
N MET A 431 2.95 8.51 -6.81
CA MET A 431 3.79 8.80 -7.98
C MET A 431 3.80 10.28 -8.36
N GLU A 432 2.65 10.94 -8.30
CA GLU A 432 2.58 12.38 -8.57
C GLU A 432 3.19 13.16 -7.39
N GLY A 433 2.99 12.69 -6.15
CA GLY A 433 3.66 13.21 -4.97
C GLY A 433 5.18 13.15 -5.10
N GLU A 434 5.73 12.03 -5.59
CA GLU A 434 7.17 11.89 -5.89
C GLU A 434 7.69 13.02 -6.79
N LEU A 435 6.97 13.34 -7.88
CA LEU A 435 7.37 14.42 -8.79
C LEU A 435 7.20 15.82 -8.17
N ILE A 436 6.18 16.02 -7.33
CA ILE A 436 5.98 17.29 -6.60
C ILE A 436 7.12 17.53 -5.61
N TRP A 437 7.59 16.49 -4.91
CA TRP A 437 8.70 16.63 -3.99
C TRP A 437 10.05 16.80 -4.69
N LEU A 438 10.25 16.17 -5.86
CA LEU A 438 11.39 16.49 -6.74
C LEU A 438 11.34 17.95 -7.21
N ASP A 439 10.15 18.46 -7.54
CA ASP A 439 9.95 19.87 -7.92
C ASP A 439 10.28 20.80 -6.74
N ALA A 440 9.88 20.45 -5.52
CA ALA A 440 10.23 21.21 -4.32
C ALA A 440 11.74 21.21 -4.04
N ASP A 441 12.43 20.06 -4.15
CA ASP A 441 13.89 19.98 -3.96
C ASP A 441 14.64 20.87 -4.95
N THR A 442 14.34 20.71 -6.23
CA THR A 442 15.01 21.54 -7.27
C THR A 442 14.66 23.02 -7.14
N LYS A 443 13.47 23.36 -6.60
CA LYS A 443 13.08 24.74 -6.31
C LYS A 443 13.87 25.32 -5.15
N ILE A 444 14.08 24.56 -4.07
CA ILE A 444 14.94 24.97 -2.95
C ILE A 444 16.36 25.24 -3.45
N ARG A 445 16.92 24.33 -4.24
CA ARG A 445 18.27 24.48 -4.83
C ARG A 445 18.37 25.71 -5.71
N GLU A 446 17.39 25.97 -6.56
CA GLU A 446 17.32 27.18 -7.39
C GLU A 446 17.32 28.48 -6.54
N LEU A 447 16.43 28.55 -5.54
CA LEU A 447 16.27 29.71 -4.69
C LEU A 447 17.49 30.00 -3.83
N THR A 448 18.26 29.00 -3.46
CA THR A 448 19.42 29.12 -2.56
C THR A 448 20.75 29.06 -3.29
N ASN A 449 20.77 29.04 -4.62
CA ASN A 449 21.97 28.81 -5.43
C ASN A 449 22.72 27.56 -4.98
N ASP A 450 21.99 26.42 -4.88
CA ASP A 450 22.46 25.09 -4.53
C ASP A 450 23.09 24.96 -3.12
N LYS A 451 22.87 25.96 -2.23
CA LYS A 451 23.36 25.92 -0.83
C LYS A 451 22.47 25.10 0.09
N LYS A 452 21.21 24.93 -0.25
CA LYS A 452 20.19 24.19 0.48
C LYS A 452 19.44 23.25 -0.46
N SER A 453 18.85 22.20 0.11
CA SER A 453 18.12 21.18 -0.61
C SER A 453 16.97 20.63 0.25
N LEU A 454 16.21 19.69 -0.28
CA LEU A 454 15.21 18.98 0.51
C LEU A 454 15.83 18.10 1.61
N ASP A 455 17.13 17.75 1.52
CA ASP A 455 17.86 17.09 2.62
C ASP A 455 17.88 17.98 3.89
N ASP A 456 17.97 19.31 3.73
CA ASP A 456 17.89 20.23 4.87
C ASP A 456 16.49 20.26 5.48
N PHE A 457 15.46 20.16 4.64
CA PHE A 457 14.08 20.02 5.09
C PHE A 457 13.90 18.69 5.84
N ALA A 458 14.37 17.56 5.29
CA ALA A 458 14.26 16.26 5.94
C ALA A 458 14.91 16.27 7.33
N ALA A 459 16.11 16.83 7.44
CA ALA A 459 16.80 16.94 8.74
C ALA A 459 16.06 17.86 9.73
N ASP A 460 15.49 18.99 9.31
CA ASP A 460 14.72 19.88 10.22
C ASP A 460 13.34 19.28 10.58
N PHE A 461 12.66 18.68 9.63
CA PHE A 461 11.30 18.16 9.80
C PHE A 461 11.24 16.83 10.54
N LEU A 462 12.21 15.93 10.32
CA LEU A 462 12.18 14.54 10.77
C LEU A 462 13.09 14.23 11.97
N SER A 463 14.00 15.16 12.34
CA SER A 463 14.94 14.94 13.45
C SER A 463 14.50 15.40 14.85
N PRO A 464 13.44 16.22 15.04
CA PRO A 464 13.05 16.64 16.38
C PRO A 464 12.83 15.45 17.30
N TYR A 465 13.20 15.59 18.59
CA TYR A 465 13.02 14.55 19.61
C TYR A 465 13.70 13.21 19.26
N ASN A 466 14.91 13.26 18.68
CA ASN A 466 15.72 12.09 18.37
C ASN A 466 15.66 11.04 19.50
N GLY A 467 15.42 9.78 19.16
CA GLY A 467 15.24 8.66 20.10
C GLY A 467 13.84 8.54 20.72
N SER A 468 12.88 9.42 20.37
CA SER A 468 11.51 9.33 20.88
C SER A 468 10.64 8.44 19.97
N PHE A 469 9.85 7.55 20.60
CA PHE A 469 8.83 6.73 19.93
C PHE A 469 7.45 7.39 19.91
N VAL A 470 7.30 8.54 20.53
CA VAL A 470 6.02 9.24 20.60
C VAL A 470 5.76 9.92 19.26
N THR A 471 4.67 9.54 18.60
CA THR A 471 4.25 10.17 17.34
C THR A 471 4.12 11.68 17.53
N TYR A 472 4.81 12.44 16.68
CA TYR A 472 4.78 13.89 16.65
C TYR A 472 4.00 14.35 15.41
N THR A 473 2.77 14.78 15.62
CA THR A 473 1.86 15.14 14.53
C THR A 473 2.23 16.48 13.89
N TYR A 474 1.74 16.68 12.65
CA TYR A 474 1.92 17.91 11.89
C TYR A 474 0.71 18.20 11.00
N ASP A 475 0.59 19.44 10.56
CA ASP A 475 -0.30 19.87 9.50
C ASP A 475 0.47 20.51 8.32
N LEU A 476 -0.26 20.99 7.30
CA LEU A 476 0.36 21.61 6.13
C LEU A 476 1.12 22.91 6.48
N HIS A 477 0.68 23.65 7.50
CA HIS A 477 1.34 24.88 7.92
C HIS A 477 2.73 24.59 8.50
N ASP A 478 2.88 23.53 9.29
CA ASP A 478 4.19 23.10 9.81
C ASP A 478 5.20 22.85 8.68
N ILE A 479 4.76 22.21 7.59
CA ILE A 479 5.59 21.94 6.41
C ILE A 479 6.00 23.23 5.73
N VAL A 480 5.03 24.11 5.47
CA VAL A 480 5.24 25.40 4.81
C VAL A 480 6.18 26.29 5.63
N ASP A 481 6.03 26.31 6.94
CA ASP A 481 6.87 27.09 7.84
C ASP A 481 8.33 26.61 7.82
N ILE A 482 8.57 25.30 7.81
CA ILE A 482 9.92 24.73 7.71
C ILE A 482 10.54 25.07 6.35
N LEU A 483 9.78 24.85 5.26
CA LEU A 483 10.26 25.18 3.92
C LEU A 483 10.62 26.68 3.79
N ASN A 484 9.81 27.57 4.37
CA ASN A 484 10.08 29.02 4.37
C ASN A 484 11.34 29.39 5.18
N ARG A 485 11.67 28.66 6.25
CA ARG A 485 12.93 28.86 6.98
C ARG A 485 14.14 28.49 6.14
N ILE A 486 14.01 27.47 5.30
CA ILE A 486 15.10 26.96 4.44
C ILE A 486 15.26 27.80 3.18
N ALA A 487 14.17 28.07 2.49
CA ALA A 487 14.13 28.85 1.26
C ALA A 487 12.81 29.64 1.19
N PRO A 488 12.81 30.95 1.53
CA PRO A 488 11.60 31.77 1.49
C PRO A 488 10.94 31.77 0.10
N TYR A 489 9.68 31.34 0.05
CA TYR A 489 8.89 31.24 -1.18
C TYR A 489 7.40 31.08 -0.83
N ASP A 490 6.50 31.30 -1.78
CA ASP A 490 5.07 31.03 -1.55
C ASP A 490 4.79 29.53 -1.68
N TRP A 491 5.24 28.77 -0.65
CA TRP A 491 5.06 27.31 -0.61
C TRP A 491 3.59 26.91 -0.47
N MET A 492 2.77 27.74 0.17
CA MET A 492 1.34 27.46 0.25
C MET A 492 0.70 27.46 -1.15
N LYS A 493 1.01 28.49 -1.95
CA LYS A 493 0.54 28.54 -3.34
C LYS A 493 1.14 27.43 -4.20
N PHE A 494 2.40 27.08 -3.97
CA PHE A 494 3.06 25.97 -4.67
C PHE A 494 2.28 24.66 -4.51
N PHE A 495 1.88 24.30 -3.29
CA PHE A 495 1.08 23.10 -3.03
C PHE A 495 -0.37 23.28 -3.46
N GLN A 496 -0.97 24.46 -3.27
CA GLN A 496 -2.33 24.73 -3.74
C GLN A 496 -2.49 24.46 -5.23
N ASP A 497 -1.53 24.91 -6.04
CA ASP A 497 -1.59 24.74 -7.48
C ASP A 497 -1.40 23.28 -7.92
N ARG A 498 -0.59 22.47 -7.20
CA ARG A 498 -0.22 21.09 -7.59
C ARG A 498 -1.10 20.01 -6.99
N VAL A 499 -1.57 20.22 -5.78
CA VAL A 499 -2.26 19.19 -4.99
C VAL A 499 -3.76 19.43 -4.95
N TYR A 500 -4.17 20.68 -4.70
CA TYR A 500 -5.58 21.00 -4.43
C TYR A 500 -6.34 21.52 -5.64
N SER A 501 -5.65 21.95 -6.68
CA SER A 501 -6.24 22.42 -7.93
C SER A 501 -6.22 21.34 -9.01
N LEU A 502 -7.12 21.45 -9.98
CA LEU A 502 -7.00 20.66 -11.21
C LEU A 502 -5.75 21.11 -11.96
N HIS A 503 -4.86 20.19 -12.24
CA HIS A 503 -3.59 20.47 -12.89
C HIS A 503 -3.37 19.48 -14.06
N PRO A 504 -3.96 19.74 -15.24
CA PRO A 504 -3.90 18.81 -16.37
C PRO A 504 -2.49 18.67 -16.98
N VAL A 505 -1.58 19.59 -16.67
CA VAL A 505 -0.20 19.57 -17.16
C VAL A 505 0.65 18.63 -16.29
N VAL A 506 1.50 17.83 -16.92
CA VAL A 506 2.44 16.93 -16.26
C VAL A 506 3.44 17.74 -15.42
N PRO A 507 3.67 17.39 -14.14
CA PRO A 507 4.61 18.11 -13.29
C PRO A 507 6.06 17.76 -13.68
N THR A 508 6.64 18.49 -14.64
CA THR A 508 8.00 18.31 -15.16
C THR A 508 8.98 19.41 -14.77
N GLU A 509 8.53 20.42 -14.02
CA GLU A 509 9.35 21.55 -13.60
C GLU A 509 10.57 21.11 -12.77
N GLY A 510 10.42 20.05 -11.99
CA GLY A 510 11.52 19.43 -11.25
C GLY A 510 12.65 18.94 -12.16
N PHE A 511 12.28 18.35 -13.32
CA PHE A 511 13.29 17.94 -14.31
C PHE A 511 14.01 19.13 -14.93
N THR A 512 13.24 20.12 -15.36
CA THR A 512 13.82 21.33 -16.01
C THR A 512 14.82 22.01 -15.10
N ARG A 513 14.48 22.24 -13.83
CA ARG A 513 15.39 22.79 -12.83
C ARG A 513 16.52 21.83 -12.45
N GLY A 514 16.26 20.51 -12.55
CA GLY A 514 17.22 19.43 -12.38
C GLY A 514 18.25 19.32 -13.51
N GLY A 515 18.04 20.06 -14.63
CA GLY A 515 18.91 20.03 -15.79
C GLY A 515 18.56 18.97 -16.84
N TYR A 516 17.29 18.51 -16.84
CA TYR A 516 16.80 17.47 -17.73
C TYR A 516 15.45 17.86 -18.34
N LYS A 517 15.06 17.15 -19.38
CA LYS A 517 13.70 17.20 -19.96
C LYS A 517 13.20 15.79 -20.25
N LEU A 518 11.88 15.60 -20.12
CA LEU A 518 11.25 14.37 -20.56
C LEU A 518 11.39 14.23 -22.08
N ALA A 519 11.85 13.09 -22.52
CA ALA A 519 12.06 12.73 -23.91
C ALA A 519 11.68 11.27 -24.15
N TYR A 520 11.67 10.84 -25.40
CA TYR A 520 11.37 9.47 -25.80
C TYR A 520 12.45 8.95 -26.74
N THR A 521 12.78 7.67 -26.59
CA THR A 521 13.73 6.97 -27.45
C THR A 521 13.14 5.63 -27.91
N ASP A 522 13.63 5.13 -29.03
CA ASP A 522 13.36 3.77 -29.51
C ASP A 522 14.40 2.75 -28.98
N LYS A 523 15.42 3.21 -28.26
CA LYS A 523 16.49 2.38 -27.70
C LYS A 523 16.13 1.91 -26.30
N ILE A 524 16.01 0.60 -26.14
CA ILE A 524 15.72 -0.02 -24.84
C ILE A 524 17.02 -0.32 -24.12
N PRO A 525 17.21 0.19 -22.89
CA PRO A 525 18.37 -0.20 -22.07
C PRO A 525 18.36 -1.72 -21.81
N SER A 526 19.53 -2.35 -21.86
CA SER A 526 19.63 -3.81 -21.65
C SER A 526 19.14 -4.26 -20.27
N TRP A 527 19.31 -3.45 -19.25
CA TRP A 527 18.80 -3.72 -17.91
C TRP A 527 17.26 -3.69 -17.87
N LEU A 528 16.59 -2.83 -18.66
CA LEU A 528 15.13 -2.79 -18.75
C LEU A 528 14.59 -4.08 -19.38
N THR A 529 15.21 -4.55 -20.48
CA THR A 529 14.86 -5.84 -21.08
C THR A 529 15.03 -6.99 -20.10
N ARG A 530 16.13 -7.00 -19.31
CA ARG A 530 16.32 -8.03 -18.26
C ARG A 530 15.24 -7.98 -17.19
N SER A 531 14.86 -6.76 -16.73
CA SER A 531 13.79 -6.56 -15.75
C SER A 531 12.45 -7.03 -16.30
N GLU A 532 12.08 -6.64 -17.52
CA GLU A 532 10.83 -7.07 -18.16
C GLU A 532 10.75 -8.60 -18.29
N ASN A 533 11.85 -9.25 -18.68
CA ASN A 533 11.91 -10.71 -18.77
C ASN A 533 11.75 -11.36 -17.39
N ALA A 534 12.38 -10.81 -16.35
CA ALA A 534 12.28 -11.33 -14.99
C ALA A 534 10.85 -11.23 -14.44
N PHE A 535 10.11 -10.18 -14.82
CA PHE A 535 8.74 -9.97 -14.40
C PHE A 535 7.68 -10.45 -15.41
N SER A 536 8.11 -11.12 -16.50
CA SER A 536 7.24 -11.61 -17.58
C SER A 536 6.28 -10.53 -18.10
N GLY A 537 6.77 -9.30 -18.25
CA GLY A 537 5.95 -8.16 -18.65
C GLY A 537 6.67 -7.22 -19.59
N ALA A 538 5.92 -6.44 -20.38
CA ALA A 538 6.42 -5.37 -21.22
C ALA A 538 5.47 -4.18 -21.21
N ASP A 539 6.03 -2.97 -21.21
CA ASP A 539 5.28 -1.72 -21.14
C ASP A 539 5.24 -1.04 -22.53
N PHE A 540 4.03 -0.89 -23.06
CA PHE A 540 3.73 -0.17 -24.29
C PHE A 540 2.75 0.99 -24.06
N SER A 541 2.63 1.45 -22.80
CA SER A 541 1.68 2.47 -22.37
C SER A 541 1.85 3.78 -23.15
N THR A 542 3.09 4.19 -23.38
CA THR A 542 3.46 5.42 -24.09
C THR A 542 3.44 5.31 -25.62
N SER A 543 3.25 4.09 -26.16
CA SER A 543 3.10 3.83 -27.60
C SER A 543 1.64 3.49 -27.92
N LEU A 544 1.23 2.27 -27.67
CA LEU A 544 -0.11 1.77 -27.98
C LEU A 544 -1.13 1.99 -26.86
N GLY A 545 -0.67 2.25 -25.65
CA GLY A 545 -1.52 2.47 -24.49
C GLY A 545 -1.94 1.18 -23.80
N PHE A 546 -1.07 0.17 -23.73
CA PHE A 546 -1.29 -1.00 -22.88
C PHE A 546 0.03 -1.56 -22.33
N SER A 547 -0.08 -2.37 -21.30
CA SER A 547 1.00 -3.24 -20.80
C SER A 547 0.62 -4.70 -21.00
N VAL A 548 1.65 -5.57 -21.16
CA VAL A 548 1.49 -7.02 -21.27
C VAL A 548 2.18 -7.67 -20.09
N GLY A 549 1.52 -8.60 -19.41
CA GLY A 549 2.05 -9.24 -18.22
C GLY A 549 2.29 -8.25 -17.08
N GLY A 550 3.13 -8.60 -16.11
CA GLY A 550 3.72 -7.67 -15.14
C GLY A 550 2.76 -6.85 -14.25
N GLY A 551 1.50 -7.25 -14.10
CA GLY A 551 0.53 -6.55 -13.27
C GLY A 551 1.08 -6.30 -11.86
N GLY A 552 1.12 -5.04 -11.41
CA GLY A 552 1.49 -4.66 -10.06
C GLY A 552 0.51 -5.26 -9.06
N GLY A 553 1.05 -5.92 -8.03
CA GLY A 553 0.33 -6.79 -7.12
C GLY A 553 0.63 -8.24 -7.51
N ALA A 554 0.74 -9.12 -6.53
CA ALA A 554 1.06 -10.54 -6.75
C ALA A 554 0.38 -11.05 -8.02
N ALA A 555 1.15 -11.23 -9.08
CA ALA A 555 0.65 -11.79 -10.31
C ALA A 555 -0.08 -13.08 -9.92
N ALA A 556 -1.39 -13.14 -10.18
CA ALA A 556 -2.15 -14.32 -9.85
C ALA A 556 -1.38 -15.52 -10.40
N ALA A 557 -1.06 -16.48 -9.55
CA ALA A 557 -0.36 -17.69 -9.95
C ALA A 557 -1.18 -18.31 -11.07
N GLY A 558 -0.63 -18.32 -12.32
CA GLY A 558 -1.32 -18.76 -13.52
C GLY A 558 -1.61 -17.68 -14.58
N ALA A 559 -1.23 -16.41 -14.37
CA ALA A 559 -1.33 -15.39 -15.42
C ALA A 559 -0.38 -15.75 -16.59
N THR A 560 -0.93 -15.85 -17.78
CA THR A 560 -0.17 -16.12 -19.00
C THR A 560 0.65 -14.89 -19.35
N SER A 561 1.90 -15.10 -19.83
CA SER A 561 2.85 -14.05 -20.16
C SER A 561 2.39 -13.05 -21.23
N ASN A 562 1.27 -13.30 -21.90
CA ASN A 562 0.67 -12.48 -22.95
C ASN A 562 -0.69 -11.87 -22.56
N ALA A 563 -1.14 -11.98 -21.33
CA ALA A 563 -2.31 -11.27 -20.84
C ALA A 563 -2.05 -9.76 -20.74
N LEU A 564 -3.03 -8.94 -21.09
CA LEU A 564 -2.91 -7.49 -20.90
C LEU A 564 -2.99 -7.15 -19.40
N GLY A 565 -2.07 -6.33 -18.92
CA GLY A 565 -2.07 -5.83 -17.55
C GLY A 565 -3.02 -4.63 -17.40
N ASN A 566 -2.77 -3.59 -18.20
CA ASN A 566 -3.59 -2.38 -18.23
C ASN A 566 -3.81 -1.95 -19.69
N VAL A 567 -4.92 -1.28 -19.94
CA VAL A 567 -5.19 -0.53 -21.18
C VAL A 567 -5.53 0.89 -20.77
N TRP A 568 -4.91 1.88 -21.41
CA TRP A 568 -5.07 3.29 -21.08
C TRP A 568 -6.27 3.89 -21.80
N TRP A 569 -7.11 4.60 -21.05
CA TRP A 569 -8.24 5.36 -21.58
C TRP A 569 -7.78 6.33 -22.68
N ASN A 570 -8.52 6.44 -23.76
CA ASN A 570 -8.22 7.26 -24.94
C ASN A 570 -6.95 6.89 -25.72
N SER A 571 -6.29 5.78 -25.42
CA SER A 571 -5.13 5.31 -26.16
C SER A 571 -5.51 4.71 -27.53
N PRO A 572 -4.53 4.50 -28.43
CA PRO A 572 -4.76 3.75 -29.68
C PRO A 572 -5.41 2.39 -29.46
N ALA A 573 -5.00 1.64 -28.44
CA ALA A 573 -5.58 0.34 -28.09
C ALA A 573 -7.03 0.48 -27.60
N PHE A 574 -7.30 1.41 -26.68
CA PHE A 574 -8.64 1.69 -26.19
C PHE A 574 -9.60 2.06 -27.33
N ASN A 575 -9.18 2.95 -28.21
CA ASN A 575 -9.99 3.43 -29.35
C ASN A 575 -10.25 2.32 -30.39
N ALA A 576 -9.37 1.30 -30.44
CA ALA A 576 -9.59 0.10 -31.24
C ALA A 576 -10.55 -0.91 -30.57
N GLY A 577 -10.93 -0.70 -29.30
CA GLY A 577 -11.82 -1.60 -28.56
C GLY A 577 -11.09 -2.74 -27.84
N ILE A 578 -9.80 -2.58 -27.54
CA ILE A 578 -9.00 -3.52 -26.76
C ILE A 578 -9.24 -3.25 -25.26
N THR A 579 -9.37 -4.32 -24.48
CA THR A 579 -9.67 -4.28 -23.04
C THR A 579 -8.68 -5.08 -22.20
N PRO A 580 -8.53 -4.79 -20.88
CA PRO A 580 -7.53 -5.45 -20.02
C PRO A 580 -7.71 -6.97 -19.83
N ASP A 581 -8.86 -7.52 -20.14
CA ASP A 581 -9.17 -8.97 -20.02
C ASP A 581 -8.75 -9.78 -21.27
N MET A 582 -8.15 -9.13 -22.26
CA MET A 582 -7.66 -9.77 -23.47
C MET A 582 -6.23 -10.30 -23.34
N GLN A 583 -5.89 -11.23 -24.21
CA GLN A 583 -4.54 -11.80 -24.36
C GLN A 583 -4.03 -11.56 -25.77
N ILE A 584 -2.86 -10.93 -25.92
CA ILE A 584 -2.25 -10.75 -27.23
C ILE A 584 -1.70 -12.07 -27.76
N VAL A 585 -2.05 -12.40 -29.01
CA VAL A 585 -1.70 -13.70 -29.65
C VAL A 585 -0.67 -13.51 -30.77
N SER A 586 -0.92 -12.56 -31.65
CA SER A 586 -0.03 -12.33 -32.80
C SER A 586 0.05 -10.84 -33.16
N VAL A 587 1.14 -10.49 -33.84
CA VAL A 587 1.49 -9.17 -34.36
C VAL A 587 1.90 -9.34 -35.82
N ASN A 588 1.19 -8.70 -36.74
CA ASN A 588 1.43 -8.78 -38.18
C ASN A 588 1.60 -10.24 -38.68
N GLY A 589 0.77 -11.17 -38.17
CA GLY A 589 0.77 -12.58 -38.51
C GLY A 589 1.88 -13.42 -37.86
N LYS A 590 2.76 -12.83 -37.00
CA LYS A 590 3.78 -13.55 -36.23
C LYS A 590 3.30 -13.75 -34.79
N ALA A 591 3.66 -14.87 -34.15
CA ALA A 591 3.37 -15.10 -32.75
C ALA A 591 3.92 -13.94 -31.88
N TYR A 592 3.15 -13.52 -30.89
CA TYR A 592 3.56 -12.42 -30.01
C TYR A 592 4.81 -12.75 -29.22
N THR A 593 5.75 -11.82 -29.24
CA THR A 593 6.74 -11.58 -28.20
C THR A 593 6.87 -10.07 -28.05
N ALA A 594 7.36 -9.59 -26.90
CA ALA A 594 7.59 -8.15 -26.72
C ALA A 594 8.49 -7.57 -27.83
N GLN A 595 9.51 -8.34 -28.26
CA GLN A 595 10.42 -7.91 -29.33
C GLN A 595 9.70 -7.83 -30.69
N VAL A 596 8.85 -8.80 -31.04
CA VAL A 596 8.07 -8.78 -32.29
C VAL A 596 7.16 -7.55 -32.35
N LEU A 597 6.55 -7.16 -31.22
CA LEU A 597 5.72 -5.95 -31.17
C LEU A 597 6.56 -4.66 -31.30
N ARG A 598 7.74 -4.61 -30.67
CA ARG A 598 8.68 -3.47 -30.82
C ARG A 598 9.13 -3.28 -32.25
N ASP A 599 9.54 -4.38 -32.89
CA ASP A 599 9.95 -4.35 -34.30
C ASP A 599 8.80 -3.88 -35.21
N ALA A 600 7.58 -4.35 -34.96
CA ALA A 600 6.39 -3.95 -35.70
C ALA A 600 6.04 -2.46 -35.50
N LEU A 601 6.23 -1.91 -34.29
CA LEU A 601 6.06 -0.48 -34.01
C LEU A 601 7.05 0.37 -34.82
N THR A 602 8.31 -0.04 -34.84
CA THR A 602 9.38 0.62 -35.62
C THR A 602 9.11 0.53 -37.14
N ASP A 603 8.62 -0.62 -37.61
CA ASP A 603 8.26 -0.80 -39.02
C ASP A 603 7.02 0.03 -39.41
N ALA A 604 6.00 0.12 -38.54
CA ALA A 604 4.82 0.91 -38.75
C ALA A 604 5.12 2.42 -38.85
N GLU A 605 6.05 2.91 -38.05
CA GLU A 605 6.54 4.28 -38.14
C GLU A 605 7.14 4.61 -39.49
N LYS A 606 7.98 3.72 -40.02
CA LYS A 606 8.66 3.89 -41.32
C LYS A 606 7.72 3.70 -42.51
N THR A 607 6.90 2.66 -42.47
CA THR A 607 6.10 2.22 -43.60
C THR A 607 4.72 2.90 -43.70
N LYS A 608 4.27 3.51 -42.56
CA LYS A 608 2.92 4.06 -42.35
C LYS A 608 1.82 3.03 -42.63
N LYS A 609 2.10 1.75 -42.41
CA LYS A 609 1.11 0.67 -42.42
C LYS A 609 0.54 0.47 -41.02
N PRO A 610 -0.77 0.21 -40.89
CA PRO A 610 -1.36 -0.10 -39.58
C PRO A 610 -0.77 -1.40 -38.99
N LEU A 611 -0.83 -1.52 -37.67
CA LEU A 611 -0.47 -2.73 -36.97
C LEU A 611 -1.65 -3.69 -36.97
N GLU A 612 -1.44 -4.92 -37.42
CA GLU A 612 -2.43 -5.99 -37.35
C GLU A 612 -2.16 -6.83 -36.09
N LEU A 613 -2.98 -6.63 -35.05
CA LEU A 613 -2.86 -7.34 -33.78
C LEU A 613 -4.02 -8.32 -33.61
N GLN A 614 -3.71 -9.54 -33.20
CA GLN A 614 -4.75 -10.51 -32.85
C GLN A 614 -4.75 -10.75 -31.35
N PHE A 615 -5.94 -10.69 -30.76
CA PHE A 615 -6.18 -10.96 -29.36
C PHE A 615 -7.14 -12.13 -29.19
N ARG A 616 -6.96 -12.85 -28.07
CA ARG A 616 -7.93 -13.80 -27.54
C ARG A 616 -8.74 -13.11 -26.45
N HIS A 617 -10.07 -13.23 -26.52
CA HIS A 617 -11.00 -12.78 -25.51
C HIS A 617 -11.99 -13.90 -25.21
N GLY A 618 -11.89 -14.53 -24.06
CA GLY A 618 -12.60 -15.77 -23.78
C GLY A 618 -12.20 -16.87 -24.76
N ASP A 619 -13.16 -17.39 -25.51
CA ASP A 619 -12.96 -18.43 -26.54
C ASP A 619 -12.81 -17.86 -27.97
N GLU A 620 -12.92 -16.56 -28.14
CA GLU A 620 -12.85 -15.90 -29.44
C GLU A 620 -11.47 -15.33 -29.76
N TYR A 621 -11.10 -15.38 -31.03
CA TYR A 621 -9.93 -14.69 -31.58
C TYR A 621 -10.43 -13.52 -32.43
N LYS A 622 -9.90 -12.31 -32.13
CA LYS A 622 -10.29 -11.08 -32.81
C LYS A 622 -9.06 -10.36 -33.33
N SER A 623 -9.13 -9.89 -34.59
CA SER A 623 -8.08 -9.09 -35.20
C SER A 623 -8.45 -7.61 -35.18
N TYR A 624 -7.47 -6.78 -34.87
CA TYR A 624 -7.59 -5.34 -34.76
C TYR A 624 -6.53 -4.68 -35.66
N SER A 625 -6.96 -3.74 -36.50
CA SER A 625 -6.05 -2.93 -37.31
C SER A 625 -5.87 -1.57 -36.62
N ILE A 626 -4.67 -1.28 -36.11
CA ILE A 626 -4.39 -0.07 -35.33
C ILE A 626 -3.54 0.90 -36.18
N PRO A 627 -4.08 2.06 -36.57
CA PRO A 627 -3.35 3.05 -37.35
C PRO A 627 -2.45 3.92 -36.43
N TYR A 628 -1.46 3.27 -35.78
CA TYR A 628 -0.49 3.96 -34.97
C TYR A 628 0.86 4.02 -35.69
N TYR A 629 1.41 5.23 -35.84
CA TYR A 629 2.63 5.52 -36.60
C TYR A 629 3.65 6.35 -35.80
N GLY A 630 3.48 6.39 -34.48
CA GLY A 630 4.36 7.13 -33.57
C GLY A 630 5.64 6.40 -33.17
N GLY A 631 5.82 5.15 -33.64
CA GLY A 631 6.98 4.35 -33.32
C GLY A 631 7.01 3.82 -31.87
N LEU A 632 8.12 3.25 -31.49
CA LEU A 632 8.37 2.83 -30.11
C LEU A 632 8.79 4.04 -29.28
N ARG A 633 8.11 4.28 -28.16
CA ARG A 633 8.33 5.42 -27.26
C ARG A 633 8.71 4.91 -25.89
N ILE A 634 9.99 4.84 -25.60
CA ILE A 634 10.52 4.54 -24.25
C ILE A 634 10.83 5.87 -23.56
N PRO A 635 10.21 6.19 -22.41
CA PRO A 635 10.48 7.44 -21.72
C PRO A 635 11.92 7.50 -21.22
N THR A 636 12.52 8.67 -21.28
CA THR A 636 13.87 8.94 -20.80
C THR A 636 13.98 10.39 -20.35
N LEU A 637 14.97 10.70 -19.52
CA LEU A 637 15.36 12.06 -19.21
C LEU A 637 16.60 12.41 -20.03
N GLU A 638 16.47 13.38 -20.90
CA GLU A 638 17.55 13.90 -21.71
C GLU A 638 18.21 15.10 -21.03
N ARG A 639 19.53 15.08 -20.90
CA ARG A 639 20.31 16.17 -20.31
C ARG A 639 20.17 17.44 -21.15
N VAL A 640 19.98 18.58 -20.49
CA VAL A 640 19.93 19.90 -21.14
C VAL A 640 21.29 20.59 -20.95
N ASP A 641 22.05 20.74 -22.03
CA ASP A 641 23.37 21.34 -21.99
C ASP A 641 23.35 22.77 -21.43
N GLY A 642 24.40 23.11 -20.66
CA GLY A 642 24.56 24.43 -20.08
C GLY A 642 23.71 24.72 -18.83
N THR A 643 22.92 23.75 -18.36
CA THR A 643 22.15 23.84 -17.10
C THR A 643 22.88 23.14 -15.96
N PRO A 644 22.65 23.50 -14.68
CA PRO A 644 23.15 22.74 -13.53
C PRO A 644 22.64 21.30 -13.55
N ASP A 645 23.48 20.34 -13.13
CA ASP A 645 23.12 18.93 -13.07
C ASP A 645 22.63 18.54 -11.66
N ARG A 646 21.53 19.16 -11.24
CA ARG A 646 20.96 18.96 -9.89
C ARG A 646 20.38 17.58 -9.70
N LEU A 647 19.81 16.98 -10.75
CA LEU A 647 19.19 15.67 -10.62
C LEU A 647 20.22 14.58 -10.30
N ASP A 648 21.37 14.58 -10.98
CA ASP A 648 22.44 13.61 -10.67
C ASP A 648 23.10 13.91 -9.31
N GLU A 649 23.15 15.18 -8.88
CA GLU A 649 23.58 15.54 -7.52
C GLU A 649 22.62 15.03 -6.44
N ILE A 650 21.30 15.05 -6.69
CA ILE A 650 20.27 14.49 -5.79
C ILE A 650 20.46 12.98 -5.64
N LEU A 651 20.74 12.30 -6.74
CA LEU A 651 20.84 10.84 -6.81
C LEU A 651 22.23 10.30 -6.37
N ALA A 652 23.24 11.18 -6.27
CA ALA A 652 24.58 10.76 -5.82
C ALA A 652 24.63 10.51 -4.31
N PRO A 653 25.52 9.61 -3.83
CA PRO A 653 25.71 9.38 -2.40
C PRO A 653 25.90 10.68 -1.61
N SER A 654 25.24 10.80 -0.46
CA SER A 654 25.27 12.02 0.34
C SER A 654 26.66 12.30 0.89
N LYS A 655 27.09 13.58 0.81
CA LYS A 655 28.34 14.09 1.39
C LYS A 655 28.16 14.53 2.84
N ARG A 656 26.94 14.47 3.38
CA ARG A 656 26.68 14.82 4.79
C ARG A 656 27.41 13.85 5.72
N ALA A 657 27.88 14.38 6.84
CA ALA A 657 28.38 13.55 7.92
C ALA A 657 27.22 12.78 8.60
N LEU A 658 27.55 11.68 9.23
CA LEU A 658 26.62 11.01 10.15
C LEU A 658 26.23 11.96 11.30
N PRO A 659 25.04 11.80 11.88
CA PRO A 659 24.64 12.58 13.05
C PRO A 659 25.68 12.42 14.19
N ALA A 660 25.93 13.51 14.89
CA ALA A 660 26.71 13.44 16.14
C ALA A 660 25.83 12.69 17.16
N MET A 661 26.28 11.50 17.56
CA MET A 661 25.59 10.66 18.55
C MET A 661 25.88 11.15 19.97
#